data_b20125d998e50df376674c2b5c1bd997
#
_entry.id   b20125d998e50df376674c2b5c1bd997
#
_cell.length_a   1.000
_cell.length_b   1.000
_cell.length_c   1.000
_cell.angle_alpha   90.00
_cell.angle_beta   90.00
_cell.angle_gamma   90.00
#
_symmetry.space_group_name_H-M   'P 1'
#
loop_
_entity.id
_entity.type
_entity.pdbx_description
1 polymer ?
#
loop_
_entity_poly.entity_id
_entity_poly.type
_entity_poly.pdbx_seq_one_letter_code
_entity_poly.pdbx_strand_id
1 'polypeptide(L)'
;MRLGAIAIGLAAIVLATRTTITSSAWVGRVFPGFVLLDNRVIASVGLANWSGTSVPGLYQSQVVAVDGVAVGSAAEAYARVAALPPGTPVRYRLARRGVEREVTVAAERFTLRDWMLLFGAFLLNGAMYLASGLVAWVLRPRAPVVRAFLMVGVAMSLFLLTAMDLYGPASFFRLHVVGETFFPAAVLQFALLFPQTHRFARWRHAGYGLSLAILVLYEAFLYRPSTYSSLLAANMIYLGVAGLFLTARLVWVYWRGGSQLARQRVRVVTLGVLFGLGIPGSIVVISALLGGGVAMNTAAFTPFLFALSVAYAIVQHDLLEIDAMVKRGAYYLVLTGAVGSAYVAAVVVLNLILRAGAVTESPAFPVVFTLAVLLLFNPLRTRLQALVDRVFFGTRYDGPRVLAALGAQLAATLQRDRIAALVRDCVDETIPNTGARLFVAHGGRLAEVGGGATIPPSLARHLGAGRVLTSLDPAELYPAPEAHDAARAAMAALGAEVAVPLRRREEVVGVLTAGSKRSGLFYTAADAEFLRALANSTAIALENASSYEAVAELNLRLEDRVRERTAQLQDANRELADAYTELKNAETKLVHSEKMASLGRLVAGVAHEINNPVSFIATSVAPLRRRLAQAAAGAPPEVASMLREAEDIADIMARGAERTVAIVKDLRSFSRLDEGTRKLVDLHEGLEVTLR
;
A
#
# COMPACT_ATOMS: atom_id res chain seq x y z
N MET A 1 6.29 -26.27 3.03
CA MET A 1 6.38 -24.78 3.04
C MET A 1 5.14 -24.13 3.65
N ARG A 2 3.92 -24.43 3.18
CA ARG A 2 2.68 -23.90 3.79
C ARG A 2 2.57 -24.25 5.28
N LEU A 3 2.93 -25.46 5.68
CA LEU A 3 2.97 -25.88 7.08
C LEU A 3 3.94 -25.02 7.94
N GLY A 4 5.12 -24.67 7.39
CA GLY A 4 6.06 -23.79 8.10
C GLY A 4 5.52 -22.37 8.30
N ALA A 5 4.84 -21.80 7.30
CA ALA A 5 4.19 -20.48 7.44
C ALA A 5 3.08 -20.50 8.50
N ILE A 6 2.27 -21.57 8.50
CA ILE A 6 1.21 -21.78 9.50
C ILE A 6 1.83 -21.91 10.90
N ALA A 7 2.90 -22.71 11.06
CA ALA A 7 3.56 -22.89 12.34
C ALA A 7 4.14 -21.59 12.90
N ILE A 8 4.84 -20.81 12.07
CA ILE A 8 5.37 -19.50 12.47
C ILE A 8 4.22 -18.54 12.83
N GLY A 9 3.17 -18.50 12.03
CA GLY A 9 1.99 -17.67 12.29
C GLY A 9 1.30 -18.04 13.60
N LEU A 10 1.07 -19.33 13.85
CA LEU A 10 0.47 -19.83 15.09
C LEU A 10 1.33 -19.51 16.31
N ALA A 11 2.65 -19.73 16.23
CA ALA A 11 3.57 -19.41 17.31
C ALA A 11 3.53 -17.90 17.66
N ALA A 12 3.49 -17.04 16.64
CA ALA A 12 3.39 -15.60 16.83
C ALA A 12 2.03 -15.18 17.42
N ILE A 13 0.93 -15.81 17.00
CA ILE A 13 -0.41 -15.55 17.58
C ILE A 13 -0.43 -15.94 19.06
N VAL A 14 0.10 -17.10 19.42
CA VAL A 14 0.20 -17.55 20.80
C VAL A 14 1.05 -16.58 21.62
N LEU A 15 2.21 -16.17 21.09
CA LEU A 15 3.09 -15.20 21.76
C LEU A 15 2.37 -13.86 21.93
N ALA A 16 1.78 -13.31 20.86
CA ALA A 16 1.06 -12.05 20.90
C ALA A 16 -0.11 -12.08 21.90
N THR A 17 -0.88 -13.16 21.90
CA THR A 17 -2.01 -13.31 22.84
C THR A 17 -1.51 -13.33 24.29
N ARG A 18 -0.48 -14.12 24.58
CA ARG A 18 0.08 -14.20 25.92
C ARG A 18 0.65 -12.85 26.39
N THR A 19 1.46 -12.20 25.55
CA THR A 19 2.08 -10.91 25.91
C THR A 19 1.04 -9.76 25.98
N THR A 20 -0.04 -9.83 25.21
CA THR A 20 -1.17 -8.92 25.36
C THR A 20 -1.88 -9.10 26.69
N ILE A 21 -2.14 -10.35 27.11
CA ILE A 21 -2.78 -10.64 28.39
C ILE A 21 -1.87 -10.15 29.53
N THR A 22 -0.57 -10.46 29.52
CA THR A 22 0.36 -10.02 30.59
C THR A 22 0.51 -8.50 30.63
N SER A 23 0.62 -7.85 29.47
CA SER A 23 0.73 -6.38 29.42
C SER A 23 -0.57 -5.66 29.77
N SER A 24 -1.74 -6.24 29.48
CA SER A 24 -3.03 -5.65 29.85
C SER A 24 -3.23 -5.52 31.36
N ALA A 25 -2.56 -6.39 32.15
CA ALA A 25 -2.53 -6.31 33.60
C ALA A 25 -1.88 -5.03 34.18
N TRP A 26 -1.21 -4.24 33.34
CA TRP A 26 -0.68 -2.92 33.71
C TRP A 26 -1.77 -1.87 33.85
N VAL A 27 -2.86 -1.99 33.10
CA VAL A 27 -3.93 -0.97 33.10
C VAL A 27 -4.57 -0.89 34.48
N GLY A 28 -4.60 0.32 35.03
CA GLY A 28 -5.12 0.61 36.35
C GLY A 28 -4.09 0.49 37.49
N ARG A 29 -2.91 -0.11 37.27
CA ARG A 29 -1.86 -0.21 38.28
C ARG A 29 -1.15 1.12 38.48
N VAL A 30 -0.68 1.35 39.72
CA VAL A 30 0.24 2.44 40.04
C VAL A 30 1.68 1.99 39.75
N PHE A 31 2.45 2.84 39.07
CA PHE A 31 3.80 2.55 38.65
C PHE A 31 4.74 3.76 38.83
N PRO A 32 6.04 3.61 38.74
CA PRO A 32 7.03 4.66 39.01
C PRO A 32 7.03 5.86 38.05
N GLY A 33 6.17 5.95 37.07
CA GLY A 33 6.27 6.94 35.98
C GLY A 33 7.39 6.62 34.96
N PHE A 34 7.99 5.45 35.05
CA PHE A 34 8.94 4.83 34.12
C PHE A 34 8.89 3.31 34.22
N VAL A 35 9.43 2.61 33.23
CA VAL A 35 9.42 1.14 33.19
C VAL A 35 10.82 0.57 33.38
N LEU A 36 10.86 -0.58 34.06
CA LEU A 36 12.10 -1.30 34.42
C LEU A 36 12.22 -2.60 33.66
N LEU A 37 13.41 -2.91 33.22
CA LEU A 37 13.80 -4.27 32.81
C LEU A 37 13.99 -5.15 34.05
N ASP A 38 13.92 -6.46 33.89
CA ASP A 38 14.10 -7.42 34.98
C ASP A 38 15.43 -7.25 35.75
N ASN A 39 16.47 -6.79 35.04
CA ASN A 39 17.80 -6.43 35.64
C ASN A 39 17.83 -5.06 36.34
N ARG A 40 16.68 -4.45 36.63
CA ARG A 40 16.49 -3.15 37.29
C ARG A 40 16.98 -1.93 36.50
N VAL A 41 17.35 -2.09 35.24
CA VAL A 41 17.70 -0.96 34.38
C VAL A 41 16.40 -0.28 33.91
N ILE A 42 16.37 1.05 33.99
CA ILE A 42 15.25 1.84 33.45
C ILE A 42 15.33 1.79 31.93
N ALA A 43 14.30 1.22 31.33
CA ALA A 43 14.23 1.11 29.88
C ALA A 43 14.16 2.50 29.22
N SER A 44 14.78 2.65 28.05
CA SER A 44 14.70 3.88 27.25
C SER A 44 13.35 4.01 26.53
N VAL A 45 12.28 3.80 27.27
CA VAL A 45 10.90 3.77 26.79
C VAL A 45 10.05 4.59 27.74
N GLY A 46 9.21 5.47 27.20
CA GLY A 46 8.35 6.32 28.01
C GLY A 46 7.37 7.10 27.17
N LEU A 47 6.34 7.62 27.80
CA LEU A 47 5.39 8.53 27.21
C LEU A 47 5.60 9.93 27.75
N ALA A 48 5.32 10.93 26.94
CA ALA A 48 5.60 12.32 27.29
C ALA A 48 4.78 12.82 28.50
N ASN A 49 3.67 12.14 28.84
CA ASN A 49 2.86 12.43 30.03
C ASN A 49 3.39 11.79 31.32
N TRP A 50 4.39 10.90 31.24
CA TRP A 50 4.93 10.26 32.42
C TRP A 50 5.93 11.18 33.15
N SER A 51 5.79 11.27 34.47
CA SER A 51 6.63 12.09 35.34
C SER A 51 8.12 11.75 35.20
N GLY A 52 8.47 10.47 35.01
CA GLY A 52 9.83 10.04 34.79
C GLY A 52 10.46 10.57 33.50
N THR A 53 9.66 10.85 32.47
CA THR A 53 10.17 11.30 31.15
C THR A 53 10.80 12.70 31.22
N SER A 54 10.41 13.52 32.18
CA SER A 54 10.95 14.86 32.40
C SER A 54 12.30 14.87 33.19
N VAL A 55 12.70 13.70 33.73
CA VAL A 55 13.93 13.62 34.57
C VAL A 55 15.17 13.41 33.69
N PRO A 56 16.11 14.35 33.62
CA PRO A 56 17.30 14.22 32.79
C PRO A 56 18.15 13.00 33.15
N GLY A 57 18.57 12.25 32.14
CA GLY A 57 19.46 11.08 32.31
C GLY A 57 18.84 9.91 33.10
N LEU A 58 17.51 9.80 33.16
CA LEU A 58 16.81 8.73 33.84
C LEU A 58 17.06 7.38 33.17
N TYR A 59 16.90 7.33 31.85
CA TYR A 59 17.02 6.10 31.06
C TYR A 59 18.42 5.48 31.15
N GLN A 60 18.46 4.15 31.09
CA GLN A 60 19.70 3.34 31.21
C GLN A 60 20.39 3.46 32.59
N SER A 61 19.71 4.03 33.59
CA SER A 61 20.17 4.00 34.99
C SER A 61 19.59 2.77 35.68
N GLN A 62 20.33 2.20 36.62
CA GLN A 62 19.86 1.10 37.45
C GLN A 62 19.19 1.65 38.72
N VAL A 63 18.03 1.12 39.07
CA VAL A 63 17.40 1.42 40.38
C VAL A 63 18.07 0.58 41.45
N VAL A 64 18.64 1.27 42.44
CA VAL A 64 19.33 0.64 43.57
C VAL A 64 18.47 0.62 44.82
N ALA A 65 17.74 1.72 45.08
CA ALA A 65 16.84 1.82 46.22
C ALA A 65 15.59 2.65 45.89
N VAL A 66 14.51 2.39 46.61
CA VAL A 66 13.22 3.11 46.56
C VAL A 66 12.92 3.57 47.97
N ASP A 67 12.75 4.89 48.20
CA ASP A 67 12.56 5.55 49.49
C ASP A 67 13.58 5.12 50.55
N GLY A 68 14.86 5.05 50.16
CA GLY A 68 15.95 4.68 51.00
C GLY A 68 16.13 3.16 51.21
N VAL A 69 15.20 2.33 50.79
CA VAL A 69 15.27 0.88 50.96
C VAL A 69 15.83 0.24 49.66
N ALA A 70 16.91 -0.52 49.79
CA ALA A 70 17.53 -1.23 48.69
C ALA A 70 16.53 -2.23 48.07
N VAL A 71 16.53 -2.32 46.72
CA VAL A 71 15.68 -3.26 45.98
C VAL A 71 16.55 -4.28 45.23
N GLY A 72 16.21 -5.55 45.35
CA GLY A 72 16.93 -6.66 44.74
C GLY A 72 16.41 -7.00 43.30
N SER A 73 15.20 -6.64 42.98
CA SER A 73 14.55 -6.95 41.71
C SER A 73 13.64 -5.81 41.20
N ALA A 74 13.32 -5.81 39.90
CA ALA A 74 12.33 -4.89 39.33
C ALA A 74 10.95 -5.11 39.94
N ALA A 75 10.56 -6.36 40.19
CA ALA A 75 9.30 -6.70 40.82
C ALA A 75 9.14 -6.10 42.19
N GLU A 76 10.22 -6.12 43.02
CA GLU A 76 10.23 -5.47 44.33
C GLU A 76 10.08 -3.94 44.23
N ALA A 77 10.76 -3.32 43.27
CA ALA A 77 10.62 -1.88 43.04
C ALA A 77 9.18 -1.51 42.62
N TYR A 78 8.56 -2.28 41.75
CA TYR A 78 7.16 -2.07 41.39
C TYR A 78 6.20 -2.32 42.55
N ALA A 79 6.40 -3.37 43.34
CA ALA A 79 5.51 -3.70 44.45
C ALA A 79 5.46 -2.56 45.49
N ARG A 80 6.61 -1.91 45.77
CA ARG A 80 6.68 -0.76 46.69
C ARG A 80 5.87 0.42 46.20
N VAL A 81 5.94 0.73 44.90
CA VAL A 81 5.24 1.86 44.31
C VAL A 81 3.76 1.56 44.13
N ALA A 82 3.40 0.31 43.78
CA ALA A 82 2.00 -0.11 43.54
C ALA A 82 1.08 0.07 44.78
N ALA A 83 1.66 0.11 45.98
CA ALA A 83 0.95 0.32 47.23
C ALA A 83 0.67 1.80 47.53
N LEU A 84 1.25 2.72 46.76
CA LEU A 84 1.15 4.16 47.03
C LEU A 84 -0.03 4.77 46.22
N PRO A 85 -0.63 5.87 46.71
CA PRO A 85 -1.57 6.65 45.94
C PRO A 85 -0.91 7.27 44.67
N PRO A 86 -1.62 7.39 43.55
CA PRO A 86 -1.11 8.14 42.40
C PRO A 86 -0.79 9.60 42.78
N GLY A 87 0.28 10.15 42.23
CA GLY A 87 0.78 11.48 42.56
C GLY A 87 1.77 11.53 43.71
N THR A 88 1.95 10.43 44.46
CA THR A 88 2.92 10.38 45.58
C THR A 88 4.34 10.53 45.05
N PRO A 89 5.13 11.52 45.54
CA PRO A 89 6.54 11.64 45.19
C PRO A 89 7.35 10.53 45.86
N VAL A 90 8.09 9.76 45.05
CA VAL A 90 8.89 8.63 45.45
C VAL A 90 10.37 8.93 45.19
N ARG A 91 11.24 8.71 46.14
CA ARG A 91 12.70 8.92 46.00
C ARG A 91 13.35 7.65 45.49
N TYR A 92 14.06 7.76 44.37
CA TYR A 92 14.82 6.66 43.77
C TYR A 92 16.31 6.95 43.85
N ARG A 93 17.09 5.99 44.33
CA ARG A 93 18.53 6.00 44.20
C ARG A 93 18.90 5.26 42.92
N LEU A 94 19.51 5.97 42.01
CA LEU A 94 19.87 5.48 40.69
C LEU A 94 21.37 5.37 40.57
N ALA A 95 21.89 4.27 40.04
CA ALA A 95 23.28 4.09 39.69
C ALA A 95 23.47 4.09 38.17
N ARG A 96 24.45 4.86 37.69
CA ARG A 96 24.84 4.90 36.29
C ARG A 96 26.34 5.06 36.15
N ARG A 97 27.01 4.10 35.47
CA ARG A 97 28.49 4.12 35.31
C ARG A 97 29.26 4.35 36.60
N GLY A 98 28.80 3.76 37.70
CA GLY A 98 29.45 3.89 38.99
C GLY A 98 29.12 5.16 39.79
N VAL A 99 28.32 6.08 39.22
CA VAL A 99 27.87 7.27 39.94
C VAL A 99 26.43 7.03 40.42
N GLU A 100 26.20 7.24 41.71
CA GLU A 100 24.88 7.20 42.31
C GLU A 100 24.31 8.61 42.43
N ARG A 101 23.00 8.73 42.22
CA ARG A 101 22.22 9.96 42.41
C ARG A 101 20.86 9.67 42.93
N GLU A 102 20.25 10.60 43.64
CA GLU A 102 18.87 10.54 44.03
C GLU A 102 17.99 11.41 43.09
N VAL A 103 16.86 10.88 42.73
CA VAL A 103 15.83 11.56 41.94
C VAL A 103 14.47 11.31 42.57
N THR A 104 13.58 12.29 42.48
CA THR A 104 12.20 12.13 42.93
C THR A 104 11.32 12.09 41.73
N VAL A 105 10.48 11.05 41.61
CA VAL A 105 9.51 10.85 40.51
C VAL A 105 8.15 10.54 41.13
N ALA A 106 7.10 11.18 40.64
CA ALA A 106 5.75 10.91 41.12
C ALA A 106 5.25 9.55 40.64
N ALA A 107 4.65 8.79 41.54
CA ALA A 107 3.96 7.56 41.19
C ALA A 107 2.71 7.89 40.33
N GLU A 108 2.49 7.14 39.27
CA GLU A 108 1.40 7.39 38.33
C GLU A 108 0.52 6.16 38.13
N ARG A 109 -0.71 6.38 37.64
CA ARG A 109 -1.59 5.28 37.26
C ARG A 109 -1.41 5.00 35.77
N PHE A 110 -1.07 3.76 35.42
CA PHE A 110 -0.96 3.31 34.03
C PHE A 110 -2.36 3.20 33.41
N THR A 111 -2.63 3.98 32.36
CA THR A 111 -3.94 4.05 31.72
C THR A 111 -4.03 3.14 30.51
N LEU A 112 -5.27 2.90 30.01
CA LEU A 112 -5.49 2.20 28.73
C LEU A 112 -4.86 2.98 27.56
N ARG A 113 -4.81 4.31 27.62
CA ARG A 113 -4.13 5.15 26.63
C ARG A 113 -2.62 4.85 26.62
N ASP A 114 -2.00 4.74 27.81
CA ASP A 114 -0.59 4.39 27.91
C ASP A 114 -0.32 3.01 27.32
N TRP A 115 -1.22 2.06 27.59
CA TRP A 115 -1.15 0.72 27.01
C TRP A 115 -1.22 0.76 25.47
N MET A 116 -2.17 1.48 24.90
CA MET A 116 -2.31 1.60 23.44
C MET A 116 -1.09 2.26 22.81
N LEU A 117 -0.57 3.33 23.39
CA LEU A 117 0.56 4.08 22.85
C LEU A 117 1.89 3.33 22.99
N LEU A 118 2.05 2.50 24.00
CA LEU A 118 3.26 1.72 24.23
C LEU A 118 3.14 0.31 23.63
N PHE A 119 2.30 -0.51 24.21
CA PHE A 119 2.17 -1.94 23.85
C PHE A 119 1.40 -2.14 22.57
N GLY A 120 0.37 -1.33 22.30
CA GLY A 120 -0.38 -1.35 21.04
C GLY A 120 0.51 -1.06 19.82
N ALA A 121 1.49 -0.14 19.96
CA ALA A 121 2.47 0.12 18.92
C ALA A 121 3.37 -1.09 18.67
N PHE A 122 3.83 -1.78 19.73
CA PHE A 122 4.66 -2.99 19.60
C PHE A 122 3.87 -4.13 18.94
N LEU A 123 2.63 -4.34 19.36
CA LEU A 123 1.74 -5.35 18.78
C LEU A 123 1.48 -5.11 17.28
N LEU A 124 1.13 -3.86 16.92
CA LEU A 124 0.88 -3.48 15.54
C LEU A 124 2.10 -3.75 14.65
N ASN A 125 3.25 -3.21 15.06
CA ASN A 125 4.47 -3.36 14.26
C ASN A 125 4.91 -4.84 14.18
N GLY A 126 4.91 -5.56 15.29
CA GLY A 126 5.26 -6.98 15.33
C GLY A 126 4.40 -7.81 14.39
N ALA A 127 3.09 -7.60 14.43
CA ALA A 127 2.13 -8.26 13.54
C ALA A 127 2.36 -7.89 12.06
N MET A 128 2.58 -6.62 11.77
CA MET A 128 2.75 -6.13 10.40
C MET A 128 4.07 -6.60 9.76
N TYR A 129 5.17 -6.63 10.52
CA TYR A 129 6.44 -7.18 10.04
C TYR A 129 6.34 -8.66 9.70
N LEU A 130 5.72 -9.45 10.59
CA LEU A 130 5.54 -10.87 10.35
C LEU A 130 4.59 -11.14 9.19
N ALA A 131 3.43 -10.50 9.17
CA ALA A 131 2.44 -10.66 8.11
C ALA A 131 3.04 -10.32 6.74
N SER A 132 3.77 -9.20 6.64
CA SER A 132 4.46 -8.78 5.41
C SER A 132 5.47 -9.82 4.94
N GLY A 133 6.28 -10.35 5.86
CA GLY A 133 7.27 -11.41 5.57
C GLY A 133 6.63 -12.73 5.14
N LEU A 134 5.58 -13.15 5.85
CA LEU A 134 4.85 -14.38 5.54
C LEU A 134 4.11 -14.30 4.21
N VAL A 135 3.42 -13.19 3.93
CA VAL A 135 2.73 -12.97 2.66
C VAL A 135 3.74 -13.03 1.51
N ALA A 136 4.85 -12.31 1.60
CA ALA A 136 5.89 -12.35 0.59
C ALA A 136 6.43 -13.79 0.39
N TRP A 137 6.65 -14.53 1.48
CA TRP A 137 7.17 -15.89 1.42
C TRP A 137 6.17 -16.91 0.85
N VAL A 138 4.89 -16.82 1.20
CA VAL A 138 3.84 -17.67 0.62
C VAL A 138 3.73 -17.46 -0.89
N LEU A 139 3.86 -16.21 -1.32
CA LEU A 139 3.79 -15.86 -2.74
C LEU A 139 5.04 -16.28 -3.51
N ARG A 140 6.25 -16.21 -2.89
CA ARG A 140 7.54 -16.49 -3.56
C ARG A 140 8.54 -17.25 -2.68
N PRO A 141 8.27 -18.50 -2.36
CA PRO A 141 9.05 -19.26 -1.38
C PRO A 141 10.49 -19.58 -1.83
N ARG A 142 10.73 -19.63 -3.15
CA ARG A 142 12.05 -19.97 -3.69
C ARG A 142 13.01 -18.78 -3.77
N ALA A 143 12.51 -17.55 -3.78
CA ALA A 143 13.35 -16.36 -3.95
C ALA A 143 14.22 -16.09 -2.71
N PRO A 144 15.57 -16.00 -2.85
CA PRO A 144 16.46 -15.77 -1.69
C PRO A 144 16.18 -14.45 -0.96
N VAL A 145 15.84 -13.39 -1.69
CA VAL A 145 15.49 -12.09 -1.11
C VAL A 145 14.25 -12.15 -0.22
N VAL A 146 13.26 -12.96 -0.61
CA VAL A 146 12.02 -13.14 0.17
C VAL A 146 12.29 -13.88 1.47
N ARG A 147 13.16 -14.89 1.45
CA ARG A 147 13.58 -15.59 2.67
C ARG A 147 14.35 -14.67 3.60
N ALA A 148 15.21 -13.81 3.07
CA ALA A 148 15.91 -12.79 3.88
C ALA A 148 14.90 -11.80 4.48
N PHE A 149 13.91 -11.36 3.72
CA PHE A 149 12.86 -10.47 4.22
C PHE A 149 11.98 -11.14 5.28
N LEU A 150 11.65 -12.42 5.13
CA LEU A 150 10.97 -13.19 6.17
C LEU A 150 11.79 -13.22 7.48
N MET A 151 13.11 -13.39 7.40
CA MET A 151 13.99 -13.34 8.59
C MET A 151 13.95 -11.98 9.27
N VAL A 152 13.93 -10.88 8.49
CA VAL A 152 13.69 -9.53 9.03
C VAL A 152 12.34 -9.46 9.75
N GLY A 153 11.29 -9.97 9.12
CA GLY A 153 9.94 -10.01 9.69
C GLY A 153 9.85 -10.81 10.98
N VAL A 154 10.43 -12.00 11.01
CA VAL A 154 10.44 -12.88 12.18
C VAL A 154 11.25 -12.26 13.34
N ALA A 155 12.47 -11.77 13.07
CA ALA A 155 13.32 -11.21 14.11
C ALA A 155 12.71 -9.95 14.73
N MET A 156 12.17 -9.04 13.90
CA MET A 156 11.51 -7.83 14.37
C MET A 156 10.19 -8.12 15.10
N SER A 157 9.41 -9.07 14.60
CA SER A 157 8.17 -9.50 15.27
C SER A 157 8.47 -10.11 16.63
N LEU A 158 9.47 -10.98 16.70
CA LEU A 158 9.90 -11.59 17.95
C LEU A 158 10.35 -10.52 18.97
N PHE A 159 11.20 -9.57 18.54
CA PHE A 159 11.65 -8.45 19.34
C PHE A 159 10.49 -7.62 19.90
N LEU A 160 9.56 -7.21 19.04
CA LEU A 160 8.45 -6.33 19.43
C LEU A 160 7.38 -7.03 20.28
N LEU A 161 6.99 -8.26 19.93
CA LEU A 161 5.97 -8.99 20.68
C LEU A 161 6.47 -9.37 22.09
N THR A 162 7.74 -9.74 22.22
CA THR A 162 8.34 -10.04 23.54
C THR A 162 8.57 -8.78 24.36
N ALA A 163 8.78 -7.60 23.71
CA ALA A 163 8.90 -6.31 24.41
C ALA A 163 7.64 -5.96 25.23
N MET A 164 6.46 -6.48 24.86
CA MET A 164 5.22 -6.28 25.61
C MET A 164 5.23 -6.94 27.00
N ASP A 165 6.02 -7.98 27.20
CA ASP A 165 6.16 -8.69 28.47
C ASP A 165 7.36 -8.22 29.31
N LEU A 166 8.26 -7.45 28.68
CA LEU A 166 9.59 -7.14 29.20
C LEU A 166 9.58 -6.31 30.50
N TYR A 167 8.57 -5.48 30.70
CA TYR A 167 8.44 -4.57 31.82
C TYR A 167 7.59 -5.14 32.97
N GLY A 168 7.03 -6.34 32.79
CA GLY A 168 6.18 -7.04 33.75
C GLY A 168 6.86 -8.31 34.28
N PRO A 169 6.28 -9.49 33.98
CA PRO A 169 6.84 -10.78 34.43
C PRO A 169 8.19 -11.11 33.79
N ALA A 170 8.53 -10.44 32.67
CA ALA A 170 9.76 -10.62 31.89
C ALA A 170 10.04 -12.10 31.51
N SER A 171 8.96 -12.90 31.37
CA SER A 171 9.04 -14.34 31.06
C SER A 171 9.77 -14.61 29.74
N PHE A 172 9.75 -13.66 28.82
CA PHE A 172 10.35 -13.74 27.49
C PHE A 172 11.61 -12.86 27.34
N PHE A 173 12.26 -12.42 28.44
CA PHE A 173 13.42 -11.53 28.35
C PHE A 173 14.55 -12.13 27.50
N ARG A 174 14.89 -13.42 27.70
CA ARG A 174 15.91 -14.10 26.88
C ARG A 174 15.47 -14.21 25.41
N LEU A 175 14.20 -14.50 25.16
CA LEU A 175 13.67 -14.57 23.79
C LEU A 175 13.65 -13.19 23.11
N HIS A 176 13.43 -12.13 23.90
CA HIS A 176 13.55 -10.75 23.44
C HIS A 176 14.94 -10.45 22.91
N VAL A 177 15.96 -10.81 23.67
CA VAL A 177 17.38 -10.63 23.30
C VAL A 177 17.73 -11.39 22.01
N VAL A 178 17.15 -12.57 21.77
CA VAL A 178 17.31 -13.28 20.50
C VAL A 178 16.77 -12.42 19.33
N GLY A 179 15.54 -11.92 19.45
CA GLY A 179 14.97 -11.03 18.43
C GLY A 179 15.82 -9.80 18.17
N GLU A 180 16.26 -9.16 19.24
CA GLU A 180 17.10 -7.97 19.23
C GLU A 180 18.45 -8.18 18.52
N THR A 181 19.15 -9.27 18.83
CA THR A 181 20.50 -9.55 18.30
C THR A 181 20.48 -10.05 16.85
N PHE A 182 19.45 -10.78 16.44
CA PHE A 182 19.37 -11.33 15.09
C PHE A 182 18.77 -10.35 14.06
N PHE A 183 18.07 -9.32 14.51
CA PHE A 183 17.48 -8.33 13.61
C PHE A 183 18.52 -7.60 12.74
N PRO A 184 19.64 -7.08 13.26
CA PRO A 184 20.69 -6.45 12.46
C PRO A 184 21.26 -7.38 11.38
N ALA A 185 21.52 -8.66 11.71
CA ALA A 185 21.99 -9.65 10.74
C ALA A 185 20.99 -9.90 9.62
N ALA A 186 19.70 -9.99 9.95
CA ALA A 186 18.64 -10.16 8.99
C ALA A 186 18.54 -8.95 8.04
N VAL A 187 18.67 -7.73 8.55
CA VAL A 187 18.72 -6.49 7.76
C VAL A 187 19.94 -6.49 6.83
N LEU A 188 21.11 -6.87 7.31
CA LEU A 188 22.31 -6.97 6.50
C LEU A 188 22.18 -8.03 5.40
N GLN A 189 21.66 -9.21 5.73
CA GLN A 189 21.37 -10.25 4.74
C GLN A 189 20.41 -9.76 3.67
N PHE A 190 19.34 -9.07 4.07
CA PHE A 190 18.39 -8.47 3.14
C PHE A 190 19.07 -7.44 2.24
N ALA A 191 19.87 -6.53 2.79
CA ALA A 191 20.60 -5.51 2.05
C ALA A 191 21.58 -6.08 0.99
N LEU A 192 22.16 -7.26 1.27
CA LEU A 192 23.03 -7.96 0.30
C LEU A 192 22.26 -8.59 -0.87
N LEU A 193 20.97 -8.87 -0.71
CA LEU A 193 20.12 -9.50 -1.72
C LEU A 193 19.15 -8.54 -2.41
N PHE A 194 18.88 -7.37 -1.82
CA PHE A 194 17.94 -6.37 -2.31
C PHE A 194 18.65 -5.04 -2.62
N PRO A 195 18.23 -4.29 -3.64
CA PRO A 195 17.22 -4.58 -4.67
C PRO A 195 17.76 -5.51 -5.78
N GLN A 196 19.06 -5.74 -5.79
CA GLN A 196 19.80 -6.65 -6.64
C GLN A 196 20.85 -7.39 -5.82
N THR A 197 21.15 -8.64 -6.19
CA THR A 197 22.18 -9.44 -5.52
C THR A 197 23.54 -8.76 -5.59
N HIS A 198 24.14 -8.47 -4.43
CA HIS A 198 25.44 -7.84 -4.33
C HIS A 198 26.58 -8.85 -4.54
N ARG A 199 27.74 -8.39 -5.03
CA ARG A 199 28.95 -9.25 -5.20
C ARG A 199 29.36 -10.00 -3.94
N PHE A 200 29.08 -9.45 -2.76
CA PHE A 200 29.35 -10.06 -1.44
C PHE A 200 28.19 -10.92 -0.92
N ALA A 201 27.17 -11.25 -1.73
CA ALA A 201 26.05 -12.08 -1.31
C ALA A 201 26.46 -13.51 -0.86
N ARG A 202 27.66 -13.98 -1.25
CA ARG A 202 28.24 -15.24 -0.72
C ARG A 202 28.42 -15.19 0.80
N TRP A 203 28.66 -13.99 1.39
CA TRP A 203 28.84 -13.75 2.80
C TRP A 203 27.55 -13.38 3.55
N ARG A 204 26.38 -13.54 2.92
CA ARG A 204 25.06 -13.14 3.44
C ARG A 204 24.72 -13.70 4.82
N HIS A 205 25.37 -14.78 5.25
CA HIS A 205 25.15 -15.41 6.54
C HIS A 205 26.20 -15.03 7.58
N ALA A 206 27.26 -14.34 7.21
CA ALA A 206 28.35 -13.98 8.15
C ALA A 206 27.88 -13.08 9.31
N GLY A 207 26.93 -12.19 9.05
CA GLY A 207 26.34 -11.34 10.10
C GLY A 207 25.72 -12.12 11.25
N TYR A 208 25.15 -13.31 10.95
CA TYR A 208 24.56 -14.15 12.00
C TYR A 208 25.60 -14.72 12.99
N GLY A 209 26.84 -14.88 12.55
CA GLY A 209 27.95 -15.25 13.45
C GLY A 209 28.23 -14.17 14.49
N LEU A 210 28.24 -12.89 14.08
CA LEU A 210 28.34 -11.75 15.01
C LEU A 210 27.13 -11.66 15.94
N SER A 211 25.92 -11.83 15.41
CA SER A 211 24.70 -11.87 16.24
C SER A 211 24.74 -12.97 17.28
N LEU A 212 25.23 -14.17 16.92
CA LEU A 212 25.38 -15.27 17.86
C LEU A 212 26.42 -14.97 18.94
N ALA A 213 27.54 -14.34 18.59
CA ALA A 213 28.54 -13.91 19.58
C ALA A 213 27.97 -12.88 20.56
N ILE A 214 27.25 -11.89 20.06
CA ILE A 214 26.55 -10.91 20.90
C ILE A 214 25.51 -11.59 21.79
N LEU A 215 24.72 -12.53 21.27
CA LEU A 215 23.73 -13.27 22.03
C LEU A 215 24.37 -14.06 23.18
N VAL A 216 25.48 -14.75 22.94
CA VAL A 216 26.22 -15.48 24.00
C VAL A 216 26.70 -14.54 25.09
N LEU A 217 27.19 -13.35 24.71
CA LEU A 217 27.59 -12.34 25.68
C LEU A 217 26.38 -11.79 26.45
N TYR A 218 25.25 -11.57 25.81
CA TYR A 218 24.03 -11.18 26.50
C TYR A 218 23.60 -12.24 27.51
N GLU A 219 23.54 -13.51 27.14
CA GLU A 219 23.19 -14.57 28.07
C GLU A 219 24.12 -14.66 29.27
N ALA A 220 25.44 -14.45 29.08
CA ALA A 220 26.42 -14.47 30.16
C ALA A 220 26.28 -13.27 31.11
N PHE A 221 25.85 -12.09 30.60
CA PHE A 221 25.88 -10.84 31.36
C PHE A 221 24.51 -10.14 31.44
N LEU A 222 23.41 -10.80 31.14
CA LEU A 222 22.06 -10.25 31.09
C LEU A 222 21.63 -9.50 32.34
N TYR A 223 22.01 -10.04 33.51
CA TYR A 223 21.71 -9.49 34.83
C TYR A 223 22.83 -8.62 35.42
N ARG A 224 23.85 -8.27 34.61
CA ARG A 224 24.88 -7.29 34.99
C ARG A 224 24.63 -5.95 34.30
N PRO A 225 24.01 -4.96 34.98
CA PRO A 225 23.46 -3.76 34.31
C PRO A 225 24.51 -2.95 33.52
N SER A 226 25.72 -2.82 34.01
CA SER A 226 26.78 -2.09 33.31
C SER A 226 27.19 -2.75 31.99
N THR A 227 27.34 -4.08 32.00
CA THR A 227 27.71 -4.87 30.83
C THR A 227 26.53 -4.95 29.85
N TYR A 228 25.30 -5.14 30.36
CA TYR A 228 24.09 -5.11 29.57
C TYR A 228 23.94 -3.83 28.71
N SER A 229 24.10 -2.66 29.36
CA SER A 229 24.01 -1.38 28.64
C SER A 229 25.08 -1.22 27.55
N SER A 230 26.29 -1.77 27.78
CA SER A 230 27.35 -1.76 26.77
C SER A 230 27.08 -2.69 25.61
N LEU A 231 26.51 -3.87 25.88
CA LEU A 231 26.08 -4.81 24.84
C LEU A 231 24.90 -4.27 24.00
N LEU A 232 23.95 -3.62 24.68
CA LEU A 232 22.86 -2.92 24.02
C LEU A 232 23.41 -1.84 23.06
N ALA A 233 24.35 -1.02 23.51
CA ALA A 233 24.98 -0.01 22.67
C ALA A 233 25.73 -0.64 21.48
N ALA A 234 26.46 -1.72 21.67
CA ALA A 234 27.14 -2.44 20.60
C ALA A 234 26.15 -3.01 19.57
N ASN A 235 25.03 -3.60 20.02
CA ASN A 235 24.00 -4.10 19.13
C ASN A 235 23.28 -2.97 18.37
N MET A 236 23.04 -1.81 19.00
CA MET A 236 22.50 -0.63 18.33
C MET A 236 23.44 -0.06 17.26
N ILE A 237 24.76 -0.05 17.53
CA ILE A 237 25.77 0.30 16.52
C ILE A 237 25.72 -0.68 15.35
N TYR A 238 25.64 -2.00 15.63
CA TYR A 238 25.53 -3.01 14.59
C TYR A 238 24.27 -2.80 13.73
N LEU A 239 23.13 -2.51 14.35
CA LEU A 239 21.89 -2.17 13.64
C LEU A 239 22.05 -0.90 12.80
N GLY A 240 22.70 0.13 13.35
CA GLY A 240 22.99 1.36 12.64
C GLY A 240 23.84 1.13 11.38
N VAL A 241 24.89 0.32 11.50
CA VAL A 241 25.76 -0.07 10.37
C VAL A 241 24.96 -0.86 9.31
N ALA A 242 24.13 -1.81 9.73
CA ALA A 242 23.30 -2.60 8.81
C ALA A 242 22.27 -1.71 8.08
N GLY A 243 21.63 -0.77 8.79
CA GLY A 243 20.70 0.19 8.23
C GLY A 243 21.36 1.19 7.27
N LEU A 244 22.53 1.70 7.64
CA LEU A 244 23.33 2.58 6.78
C LEU A 244 23.77 1.87 5.51
N PHE A 245 24.21 0.61 5.62
CA PHE A 245 24.57 -0.21 4.47
C PHE A 245 23.36 -0.42 3.54
N LEU A 246 22.19 -0.73 4.09
CA LEU A 246 20.95 -0.84 3.30
C LEU A 246 20.65 0.47 2.56
N THR A 247 20.68 1.59 3.27
CA THR A 247 20.41 2.92 2.70
C THR A 247 21.42 3.27 1.61
N ALA A 248 22.72 3.06 1.85
CA ALA A 248 23.77 3.28 0.87
C ALA A 248 23.57 2.41 -0.39
N ARG A 249 23.13 1.16 -0.22
CA ARG A 249 22.81 0.26 -1.32
C ARG A 249 21.62 0.77 -2.15
N LEU A 250 20.56 1.26 -1.51
CA LEU A 250 19.42 1.84 -2.20
C LEU A 250 19.83 3.07 -3.02
N VAL A 251 20.58 3.99 -2.40
CA VAL A 251 21.10 5.19 -3.06
C VAL A 251 22.00 4.83 -4.24
N TRP A 252 22.93 3.89 -4.06
CA TRP A 252 23.86 3.49 -5.11
C TRP A 252 23.15 2.87 -6.31
N VAL A 253 22.19 1.97 -6.08
CA VAL A 253 21.41 1.34 -7.17
C VAL A 253 20.53 2.36 -7.88
N TYR A 254 19.98 3.34 -7.17
CA TYR A 254 19.20 4.42 -7.77
C TYR A 254 20.01 5.26 -8.76
N TRP A 255 21.24 5.66 -8.38
CA TRP A 255 22.06 6.58 -9.15
C TRP A 255 22.95 5.92 -10.19
N ARG A 256 23.58 4.78 -9.88
CA ARG A 256 24.68 4.20 -10.70
C ARG A 256 24.36 2.90 -11.41
N GLY A 257 23.30 2.23 -11.12
CA GLY A 257 23.19 0.97 -11.79
C GLY A 257 22.05 0.10 -11.37
N GLY A 258 21.21 -0.08 -12.22
CA GLY A 258 20.19 -1.04 -12.03
C GLY A 258 19.32 -1.08 -13.26
N SER A 259 18.71 -2.24 -13.47
CA SER A 259 17.57 -2.32 -14.36
C SER A 259 16.53 -1.31 -13.94
N GLN A 260 15.69 -0.88 -14.84
CA GLN A 260 14.55 0.01 -14.55
C GLN A 260 13.70 -0.54 -13.40
N LEU A 261 13.54 -1.86 -13.34
CA LEU A 261 12.88 -2.60 -12.27
C LEU A 261 13.52 -2.36 -10.89
N ALA A 262 14.85 -2.45 -10.81
CA ALA A 262 15.57 -2.22 -9.55
C ALA A 262 15.38 -0.78 -9.07
N ARG A 263 15.41 0.22 -9.96
CA ARG A 263 15.18 1.63 -9.61
C ARG A 263 13.77 1.88 -9.09
N GLN A 264 12.76 1.22 -9.64
CA GLN A 264 11.38 1.32 -9.14
C GLN A 264 11.23 0.70 -7.74
N ARG A 265 11.78 -0.49 -7.53
CA ARG A 265 11.82 -1.13 -6.19
C ARG A 265 12.50 -0.23 -5.16
N VAL A 266 13.61 0.39 -5.56
CA VAL A 266 14.35 1.33 -4.71
C VAL A 266 13.49 2.51 -4.30
N ARG A 267 12.78 3.17 -5.24
CA ARG A 267 11.93 4.34 -4.91
C ARG A 267 10.94 4.04 -3.80
N VAL A 268 10.25 2.91 -3.90
CA VAL A 268 9.24 2.50 -2.90
C VAL A 268 9.88 2.20 -1.56
N VAL A 269 10.94 1.39 -1.57
CA VAL A 269 11.59 0.98 -0.32
C VAL A 269 12.33 2.15 0.34
N THR A 270 12.84 3.11 -0.44
CA THR A 270 13.46 4.32 0.11
C THR A 270 12.46 5.14 0.93
N LEU A 271 11.21 5.26 0.49
CA LEU A 271 10.16 5.91 1.30
C LEU A 271 9.90 5.12 2.59
N GLY A 272 9.82 3.79 2.50
CA GLY A 272 9.67 2.94 3.68
C GLY A 272 10.86 3.04 4.65
N VAL A 273 12.09 3.13 4.13
CA VAL A 273 13.28 3.36 4.94
C VAL A 273 13.23 4.74 5.59
N LEU A 274 12.91 5.79 4.84
CA LEU A 274 12.87 7.16 5.34
C LEU A 274 11.86 7.32 6.49
N PHE A 275 10.64 6.88 6.29
CA PHE A 275 9.56 7.04 7.28
C PHE A 275 9.53 5.93 8.32
N GLY A 276 9.84 4.69 7.96
CA GLY A 276 9.76 3.55 8.84
C GLY A 276 11.01 3.31 9.69
N LEU A 277 12.20 3.61 9.19
CA LEU A 277 13.46 3.42 9.90
C LEU A 277 14.20 4.72 10.17
N GLY A 278 14.11 5.69 9.27
CA GLY A 278 14.82 6.96 9.37
C GLY A 278 14.35 7.79 10.58
N ILE A 279 13.04 7.96 10.76
CA ILE A 279 12.49 8.71 11.89
C ILE A 279 12.79 8.01 13.22
N PRO A 280 12.46 6.73 13.44
CA PRO A 280 12.82 6.04 14.67
C PRO A 280 14.34 5.98 14.91
N GLY A 281 15.12 5.72 13.86
CA GLY A 281 16.58 5.68 13.95
C GLY A 281 17.18 7.03 14.36
N SER A 282 16.67 8.14 13.83
CA SER A 282 17.08 9.48 14.22
C SER A 282 16.80 9.75 15.71
N ILE A 283 15.63 9.33 16.20
CA ILE A 283 15.26 9.46 17.62
C ILE A 283 16.22 8.64 18.50
N VAL A 284 16.56 7.41 18.10
CA VAL A 284 17.53 6.57 18.80
C VAL A 284 18.90 7.25 18.88
N VAL A 285 19.39 7.81 17.74
CA VAL A 285 20.67 8.51 17.69
C VAL A 285 20.64 9.78 18.56
N ILE A 286 19.61 10.60 18.44
CA ILE A 286 19.43 11.81 19.27
C ILE A 286 19.37 11.43 20.74
N SER A 287 18.60 10.40 21.10
CA SER A 287 18.55 9.91 22.49
C SER A 287 19.90 9.47 22.99
N ALA A 288 20.69 8.75 22.17
CA ALA A 288 22.03 8.33 22.51
C ALA A 288 22.99 9.53 22.74
N LEU A 289 22.95 10.53 21.85
CA LEU A 289 23.77 11.75 21.95
C LEU A 289 23.41 12.60 23.19
N LEU A 290 22.13 12.66 23.53
CA LEU A 290 21.63 13.36 24.74
C LEU A 290 21.74 12.50 26.01
N GLY A 291 22.52 11.43 25.98
CA GLY A 291 22.73 10.58 27.14
C GLY A 291 21.48 9.83 27.63
N GLY A 292 20.58 9.48 26.72
CA GLY A 292 19.32 8.80 27.02
C GLY A 292 18.19 9.73 27.45
N GLY A 293 18.26 11.01 27.08
CA GLY A 293 17.25 12.01 27.47
C GLY A 293 15.92 11.95 26.68
N VAL A 294 15.86 11.12 25.65
CA VAL A 294 14.64 10.99 24.82
C VAL A 294 14.16 9.54 24.79
N ALA A 295 12.87 9.32 24.96
CA ALA A 295 12.29 7.99 24.85
C ALA A 295 12.34 7.47 23.40
N MET A 296 12.95 6.28 23.22
CA MET A 296 13.16 5.69 21.88
C MET A 296 11.86 5.27 21.19
N ASN A 297 10.77 5.06 21.92
CA ASN A 297 9.48 4.68 21.38
C ASN A 297 8.62 5.86 20.88
N THR A 298 9.16 7.08 20.87
CA THR A 298 8.41 8.29 20.45
C THR A 298 7.85 8.16 19.01
N ALA A 299 8.50 7.40 18.13
CA ALA A 299 8.04 7.11 16.79
C ALA A 299 7.68 5.62 16.58
N ALA A 300 7.23 4.94 17.62
CA ALA A 300 6.98 3.49 17.60
C ALA A 300 5.86 3.06 16.62
N PHE A 301 5.06 4.00 16.10
CA PHE A 301 3.99 3.71 15.13
C PHE A 301 4.43 3.74 13.66
N THR A 302 5.68 4.07 13.34
CA THR A 302 6.13 4.20 11.95
C THR A 302 6.90 3.00 11.37
N PRO A 303 7.56 2.12 12.17
CA PRO A 303 8.47 1.10 11.64
C PRO A 303 7.83 0.11 10.66
N PHE A 304 6.54 -0.20 10.77
CA PHE A 304 5.86 -1.12 9.85
C PHE A 304 5.81 -0.63 8.41
N LEU A 305 5.96 0.67 8.16
CA LEU A 305 6.00 1.25 6.81
C LEU A 305 7.16 0.68 5.99
N PHE A 306 8.29 0.40 6.62
CA PHE A 306 9.38 -0.30 5.95
C PHE A 306 8.98 -1.70 5.50
N ALA A 307 8.40 -2.50 6.40
CA ALA A 307 7.98 -3.86 6.08
C ALA A 307 6.95 -3.91 4.94
N LEU A 308 5.96 -3.01 4.98
CA LEU A 308 4.95 -2.87 3.92
C LEU A 308 5.55 -2.44 2.59
N SER A 309 6.48 -1.47 2.61
CA SER A 309 7.14 -0.99 1.38
C SER A 309 7.95 -2.07 0.69
N VAL A 310 8.65 -2.91 1.48
CA VAL A 310 9.42 -4.04 0.97
C VAL A 310 8.50 -5.13 0.42
N ALA A 311 7.46 -5.52 1.18
CA ALA A 311 6.48 -6.49 0.73
C ALA A 311 5.84 -6.06 -0.59
N TYR A 312 5.41 -4.80 -0.67
CA TYR A 312 4.87 -4.20 -1.88
C TYR A 312 5.87 -4.26 -3.06
N ALA A 313 7.13 -3.84 -2.84
CA ALA A 313 8.16 -3.84 -3.87
C ALA A 313 8.47 -5.26 -4.40
N ILE A 314 8.40 -6.28 -3.54
CA ILE A 314 8.60 -7.69 -3.92
C ILE A 314 7.38 -8.23 -4.67
N VAL A 315 6.17 -7.91 -4.18
CA VAL A 315 4.92 -8.47 -4.72
C VAL A 315 4.56 -7.82 -6.05
N GLN A 316 4.62 -6.49 -6.15
CA GLN A 316 4.08 -5.77 -7.32
C GLN A 316 4.94 -5.91 -8.57
N HIS A 317 6.26 -5.92 -8.42
CA HIS A 317 7.16 -5.87 -9.59
C HIS A 317 7.50 -7.22 -10.19
N ASP A 318 6.95 -8.30 -9.69
CA ASP A 318 7.23 -9.65 -10.17
C ASP A 318 5.98 -10.48 -10.51
N LEU A 319 4.76 -9.90 -10.38
CA LEU A 319 3.51 -10.66 -10.49
C LEU A 319 2.61 -10.06 -11.58
N LEU A 320 2.81 -10.51 -12.82
CA LEU A 320 1.85 -10.27 -13.91
C LEU A 320 0.55 -11.08 -13.76
N GLU A 321 0.49 -12.05 -12.85
CA GLU A 321 -0.61 -13.03 -12.74
C GLU A 321 -1.47 -12.93 -11.46
N ILE A 322 -1.21 -11.97 -10.56
CA ILE A 322 -2.11 -11.78 -9.40
C ILE A 322 -3.32 -10.96 -9.83
N ASP A 323 -4.49 -11.52 -9.54
CA ASP A 323 -5.80 -10.92 -9.74
C ASP A 323 -5.81 -9.44 -9.31
N ALA A 324 -6.33 -8.58 -10.20
CA ALA A 324 -6.38 -7.13 -10.00
C ALA A 324 -7.08 -6.75 -8.67
N MET A 325 -7.96 -7.62 -8.17
CA MET A 325 -8.68 -7.45 -6.91
C MET A 325 -7.76 -7.59 -5.69
N VAL A 326 -6.84 -8.56 -5.70
CA VAL A 326 -5.85 -8.77 -4.63
C VAL A 326 -4.83 -7.63 -4.61
N LYS A 327 -4.42 -7.14 -5.79
CA LYS A 327 -3.54 -5.97 -5.91
C LYS A 327 -4.20 -4.71 -5.34
N ARG A 328 -5.47 -4.48 -5.64
CA ARG A 328 -6.23 -3.34 -5.09
C ARG A 328 -6.38 -3.46 -3.58
N GLY A 329 -6.73 -4.63 -3.06
CA GLY A 329 -6.86 -4.87 -1.62
C GLY A 329 -5.56 -4.62 -0.85
N ALA A 330 -4.43 -5.16 -1.32
CA ALA A 330 -3.11 -4.91 -0.75
C ALA A 330 -2.71 -3.42 -0.81
N TYR A 331 -3.01 -2.76 -1.93
CA TYR A 331 -2.77 -1.32 -2.10
C TYR A 331 -3.57 -0.47 -1.11
N TYR A 332 -4.89 -0.71 -0.98
CA TYR A 332 -5.70 0.04 -0.03
C TYR A 332 -5.29 -0.21 1.42
N LEU A 333 -4.85 -1.41 1.76
CA LEU A 333 -4.31 -1.71 3.09
C LEU A 333 -3.04 -0.91 3.37
N VAL A 334 -2.09 -0.90 2.42
CA VAL A 334 -0.84 -0.14 2.53
C VAL A 334 -1.11 1.36 2.60
N LEU A 335 -1.98 1.88 1.74
CA LEU A 335 -2.32 3.30 1.71
C LEU A 335 -3.03 3.74 3.00
N THR A 336 -4.00 2.96 3.48
CA THR A 336 -4.72 3.27 4.73
C THR A 336 -3.78 3.20 5.91
N GLY A 337 -2.90 2.21 5.96
CA GLY A 337 -1.85 2.09 6.96
C GLY A 337 -0.87 3.26 6.93
N ALA A 338 -0.40 3.65 5.75
CA ALA A 338 0.53 4.77 5.57
C ALA A 338 -0.10 6.12 5.98
N VAL A 339 -1.33 6.38 5.55
CA VAL A 339 -2.08 7.60 5.90
C VAL A 339 -2.38 7.64 7.39
N GLY A 340 -2.83 6.51 7.99
CA GLY A 340 -3.06 6.41 9.42
C GLY A 340 -1.80 6.66 10.24
N SER A 341 -0.66 6.14 9.80
CA SER A 341 0.61 6.31 10.49
C SER A 341 1.19 7.71 10.32
N ALA A 342 1.07 8.31 9.15
CA ALA A 342 1.45 9.71 8.93
C ALA A 342 0.61 10.65 9.81
N TYR A 343 -0.66 10.34 9.99
CA TYR A 343 -1.54 11.06 10.91
C TYR A 343 -1.10 10.92 12.36
N VAL A 344 -0.85 9.70 12.84
CA VAL A 344 -0.36 9.46 14.21
C VAL A 344 0.98 10.15 14.43
N ALA A 345 1.90 10.06 13.47
CA ALA A 345 3.20 10.73 13.53
C ALA A 345 3.03 12.27 13.58
N ALA A 346 2.15 12.84 12.76
CA ALA A 346 1.86 14.28 12.76
C ALA A 346 1.25 14.74 14.10
N VAL A 347 0.33 13.97 14.66
CA VAL A 347 -0.27 14.24 15.98
C VAL A 347 0.79 14.18 17.09
N VAL A 348 1.69 13.18 17.06
CA VAL A 348 2.77 13.04 18.03
C VAL A 348 3.76 14.20 17.91
N VAL A 349 4.20 14.54 16.70
CA VAL A 349 5.13 15.66 16.44
C VAL A 349 4.51 16.99 16.86
N LEU A 350 3.26 17.23 16.50
CA LEU A 350 2.56 18.46 16.88
C LEU A 350 2.37 18.55 18.39
N ASN A 351 2.06 17.43 19.07
CA ASN A 351 1.98 17.36 20.53
C ASN A 351 3.34 17.65 21.20
N LEU A 352 4.43 17.16 20.61
CA LEU A 352 5.80 17.42 21.10
C LEU A 352 6.18 18.90 20.93
N ILE A 353 5.87 19.50 19.80
CA ILE A 353 6.19 20.92 19.51
C ILE A 353 5.38 21.84 20.44
N LEU A 354 4.10 21.55 20.62
CA LEU A 354 3.19 22.40 21.39
C LEU A 354 3.39 22.28 22.92
N ARG A 355 3.94 21.16 23.43
CA ARG A 355 4.27 20.99 24.85
C ARG A 355 5.47 21.79 25.33
N ALA A 356 6.29 22.33 24.43
CA ALA A 356 7.44 23.17 24.78
C ALA A 356 7.07 24.60 25.20
N GLY A 357 5.77 24.97 25.23
CA GLY A 357 5.30 26.31 25.59
C GLY A 357 4.10 26.32 26.52
N ALA A 358 3.92 27.42 27.24
CA ALA A 358 2.84 27.68 28.22
C ALA A 358 1.37 27.60 27.63
N VAL A 359 1.25 27.28 26.35
CA VAL A 359 -0.01 27.21 25.60
C VAL A 359 -0.84 25.96 25.96
N THR A 360 -0.19 24.92 26.50
CA THR A 360 -0.84 23.61 26.76
C THR A 360 -1.71 23.57 28.02
N GLU A 361 -1.56 24.55 28.91
CA GLU A 361 -2.36 24.64 30.16
C GLU A 361 -3.74 25.25 29.94
N SER A 362 -4.01 25.81 28.77
CA SER A 362 -5.34 26.41 28.45
C SER A 362 -6.40 25.33 28.25
N PRO A 363 -7.59 25.48 28.89
CA PRO A 363 -8.74 24.58 28.65
C PRO A 363 -9.19 24.53 27.19
N ALA A 364 -8.90 25.57 26.41
CA ALA A 364 -9.24 25.65 24.97
C ALA A 364 -8.29 24.83 24.09
N PHE A 365 -7.09 24.46 24.59
CA PHE A 365 -6.08 23.77 23.81
C PHE A 365 -6.56 22.45 23.20
N PRO A 366 -7.22 21.52 23.91
CA PRO A 366 -7.71 20.27 23.33
C PRO A 366 -8.70 20.48 22.18
N VAL A 367 -9.53 21.51 22.28
CA VAL A 367 -10.56 21.83 21.28
C VAL A 367 -9.91 22.43 20.03
N VAL A 368 -9.05 23.43 20.19
CA VAL A 368 -8.32 24.05 19.08
C VAL A 368 -7.40 23.06 18.40
N PHE A 369 -6.72 22.20 19.18
CA PHE A 369 -5.87 21.13 18.67
C PHE A 369 -6.65 20.12 17.84
N THR A 370 -7.78 19.63 18.34
CA THR A 370 -8.63 18.68 17.61
C THR A 370 -9.18 19.29 16.33
N LEU A 371 -9.59 20.56 16.37
CA LEU A 371 -10.08 21.28 15.19
C LEU A 371 -8.96 21.50 14.16
N ALA A 372 -7.77 21.89 14.58
CA ALA A 372 -6.59 22.04 13.70
C ALA A 372 -6.21 20.72 13.05
N VAL A 373 -6.23 19.62 13.80
CA VAL A 373 -5.98 18.27 13.29
C VAL A 373 -7.04 17.87 12.25
N LEU A 374 -8.32 18.09 12.52
CA LEU A 374 -9.41 17.82 11.58
C LEU A 374 -9.32 18.65 10.30
N LEU A 375 -8.99 19.93 10.41
CA LEU A 375 -8.82 20.83 9.26
C LEU A 375 -7.60 20.49 8.41
N LEU A 376 -6.48 20.10 9.04
CA LEU A 376 -5.24 19.71 8.34
C LEU A 376 -5.32 18.30 7.76
N PHE A 377 -6.12 17.41 8.35
CA PHE A 377 -6.21 16.01 7.92
C PHE A 377 -6.74 15.87 6.50
N ASN A 378 -7.79 16.57 6.15
CA ASN A 378 -8.44 16.41 4.83
C ASN A 378 -7.56 16.91 3.67
N PRO A 379 -6.92 18.09 3.71
CA PRO A 379 -6.00 18.52 2.67
C PRO A 379 -4.69 17.71 2.66
N LEU A 380 -4.22 17.23 3.82
CA LEU A 380 -3.05 16.37 3.88
C LEU A 380 -3.34 15.00 3.26
N ARG A 381 -4.47 14.38 3.61
CA ARG A 381 -4.93 13.12 3.02
C ARG A 381 -5.06 13.21 1.50
N THR A 382 -5.71 14.26 0.99
CA THR A 382 -5.90 14.44 -0.46
C THR A 382 -4.61 14.71 -1.18
N ARG A 383 -3.67 15.48 -0.60
CA ARG A 383 -2.34 15.71 -1.18
C ARG A 383 -1.46 14.46 -1.14
N LEU A 384 -1.47 13.71 -0.01
CA LEU A 384 -0.76 12.43 0.09
C LEU A 384 -1.35 11.40 -0.88
N GLN A 385 -2.66 11.33 -0.98
CA GLN A 385 -3.34 10.45 -1.93
C GLN A 385 -3.01 10.82 -3.38
N ALA A 386 -3.02 12.12 -3.72
CA ALA A 386 -2.63 12.60 -5.03
C ALA A 386 -1.13 12.38 -5.33
N LEU A 387 -0.26 12.53 -4.31
CA LEU A 387 1.17 12.23 -4.44
C LEU A 387 1.39 10.73 -4.66
N VAL A 388 0.73 9.90 -3.87
CA VAL A 388 0.79 8.44 -4.00
C VAL A 388 0.23 8.01 -5.36
N ASP A 389 -0.93 8.53 -5.77
CA ASP A 389 -1.51 8.26 -7.09
C ASP A 389 -0.56 8.68 -8.22
N ARG A 390 0.12 9.83 -8.09
CA ARG A 390 1.11 10.32 -9.07
C ARG A 390 2.39 9.47 -9.09
N VAL A 391 2.89 9.08 -7.92
CA VAL A 391 4.14 8.31 -7.78
C VAL A 391 3.94 6.84 -8.15
N PHE A 392 2.79 6.25 -7.79
CA PHE A 392 2.53 4.81 -7.92
C PHE A 392 1.70 4.43 -9.15
N PHE A 393 0.82 5.32 -9.64
CA PHE A 393 -0.07 5.00 -10.77
C PHE A 393 0.22 5.81 -12.03
N GLY A 394 1.13 6.79 -11.96
CA GLY A 394 1.37 7.71 -13.06
C GLY A 394 0.12 8.56 -13.34
N THR A 395 0.16 9.33 -14.42
CA THR A 395 -1.03 10.05 -14.90
C THR A 395 -2.10 9.03 -15.26
N ARG A 396 -3.14 8.93 -14.45
CA ARG A 396 -4.33 8.14 -14.79
C ARG A 396 -4.96 8.79 -16.00
N TYR A 397 -4.82 8.16 -17.15
CA TYR A 397 -5.69 8.44 -18.28
C TYR A 397 -7.01 7.67 -18.08
N ASP A 398 -8.09 8.29 -18.44
CA ASP A 398 -9.40 7.64 -18.45
C ASP A 398 -9.49 6.73 -19.70
N GLY A 399 -8.91 5.53 -19.58
CA GLY A 399 -8.83 4.56 -20.68
C GLY A 399 -10.16 4.32 -21.36
N PRO A 400 -11.27 4.08 -20.65
CA PRO A 400 -12.59 3.93 -21.23
C PRO A 400 -13.04 5.15 -22.03
N ARG A 401 -12.78 6.36 -21.55
CA ARG A 401 -13.16 7.60 -22.23
C ARG A 401 -12.33 7.83 -23.50
N VAL A 402 -11.03 7.57 -23.42
CA VAL A 402 -10.13 7.67 -24.58
C VAL A 402 -10.52 6.65 -25.65
N LEU A 403 -10.79 5.40 -25.26
CA LEU A 403 -11.23 4.34 -26.16
C LEU A 403 -12.58 4.65 -26.82
N ALA A 404 -13.52 5.21 -26.07
CA ALA A 404 -14.82 5.60 -26.62
C ALA A 404 -14.67 6.73 -27.65
N ALA A 405 -13.85 7.75 -27.36
CA ALA A 405 -13.60 8.85 -28.28
C ALA A 405 -12.87 8.39 -29.55
N LEU A 406 -11.84 7.56 -29.40
CA LEU A 406 -11.10 7.01 -30.53
C LEU A 406 -11.94 6.01 -31.33
N GLY A 407 -12.77 5.18 -30.66
CA GLY A 407 -13.66 4.21 -31.33
C GLY A 407 -14.58 4.87 -32.33
N ALA A 408 -15.13 6.05 -31.99
CA ALA A 408 -15.95 6.83 -32.90
C ALA A 408 -15.16 7.33 -34.13
N GLN A 409 -13.89 7.73 -33.93
CA GLN A 409 -13.01 8.20 -35.03
C GLN A 409 -12.57 7.02 -35.90
N LEU A 410 -12.21 5.88 -35.29
CA LEU A 410 -11.82 4.68 -36.02
C LEU A 410 -12.98 4.10 -36.87
N ALA A 411 -14.21 4.14 -36.33
CA ALA A 411 -15.40 3.68 -37.05
C ALA A 411 -15.70 4.54 -38.28
N ALA A 412 -15.31 5.82 -38.25
CA ALA A 412 -15.50 6.75 -39.38
C ALA A 412 -14.34 6.73 -40.39
N THR A 413 -13.25 6.04 -40.11
CA THR A 413 -12.01 6.08 -40.89
C THR A 413 -11.83 4.77 -41.66
N LEU A 414 -11.73 4.90 -42.99
CA LEU A 414 -11.63 3.76 -43.91
C LEU A 414 -10.22 3.59 -44.54
N GLN A 415 -9.29 4.48 -44.23
CA GLN A 415 -7.93 4.43 -44.76
C GLN A 415 -6.98 3.83 -43.73
N ARG A 416 -6.24 2.78 -44.09
CA ARG A 416 -5.33 2.05 -43.22
C ARG A 416 -4.25 2.96 -42.63
N ASP A 417 -3.68 3.87 -43.44
CA ASP A 417 -2.63 4.79 -42.98
C ASP A 417 -3.17 5.78 -41.95
N ARG A 418 -4.41 6.23 -42.14
CA ARG A 418 -5.08 7.13 -41.19
C ARG A 418 -5.43 6.43 -39.88
N ILE A 419 -5.91 5.16 -39.95
CA ILE A 419 -6.15 4.31 -38.77
C ILE A 419 -4.83 4.14 -37.99
N ALA A 420 -3.73 3.84 -38.71
CA ALA A 420 -2.43 3.67 -38.07
C ALA A 420 -1.93 4.96 -37.40
N ALA A 421 -2.14 6.12 -38.02
CA ALA A 421 -1.80 7.41 -37.42
C ALA A 421 -2.61 7.69 -36.15
N LEU A 422 -3.95 7.53 -36.22
CA LEU A 422 -4.85 7.73 -35.06
C LEU A 422 -4.48 6.83 -33.87
N VAL A 423 -4.14 5.56 -34.15
CA VAL A 423 -3.75 4.61 -33.12
C VAL A 423 -2.41 4.99 -32.49
N ARG A 424 -1.42 5.38 -33.30
CA ARG A 424 -0.11 5.82 -32.81
C ARG A 424 -0.24 7.06 -31.94
N ASP A 425 -0.94 8.08 -32.44
CA ASP A 425 -1.14 9.34 -31.72
C ASP A 425 -1.87 9.09 -30.38
N CYS A 426 -2.91 8.26 -30.39
CA CYS A 426 -3.61 7.87 -29.17
C CYS A 426 -2.71 7.17 -28.15
N VAL A 427 -1.84 6.24 -28.60
CA VAL A 427 -0.88 5.58 -27.71
C VAL A 427 0.14 6.56 -27.16
N ASP A 428 0.68 7.44 -28.01
CA ASP A 428 1.71 8.40 -27.62
C ASP A 428 1.18 9.49 -26.67
N GLU A 429 -0.07 9.93 -26.85
CA GLU A 429 -0.74 10.89 -25.96
C GLU A 429 -1.14 10.25 -24.63
N THR A 430 -1.66 9.03 -24.68
CA THR A 430 -2.22 8.34 -23.50
C THR A 430 -1.12 7.71 -22.65
N ILE A 431 -0.14 7.08 -23.29
CA ILE A 431 1.01 6.42 -22.68
C ILE A 431 2.27 6.94 -23.35
N PRO A 432 2.81 8.11 -22.93
CA PRO A 432 4.01 8.68 -23.54
C PRO A 432 5.15 7.67 -23.58
N ASN A 433 5.57 7.32 -24.78
CA ASN A 433 6.57 6.28 -25.05
C ASN A 433 7.61 6.74 -26.08
N THR A 434 8.58 5.90 -26.44
CA THR A 434 9.63 6.22 -27.40
C THR A 434 9.21 5.98 -28.85
N GLY A 435 8.02 5.49 -29.09
CA GLY A 435 7.40 5.31 -30.40
C GLY A 435 6.47 4.11 -30.43
N ALA A 436 5.24 4.34 -30.85
CA ALA A 436 4.27 3.30 -31.13
C ALA A 436 4.29 2.96 -32.63
N ARG A 437 4.13 1.66 -32.97
CA ARG A 437 4.11 1.18 -34.35
C ARG A 437 2.97 0.20 -34.55
N LEU A 438 2.34 0.26 -35.71
CA LEU A 438 1.29 -0.66 -36.10
C LEU A 438 1.75 -1.52 -37.29
N PHE A 439 1.66 -2.83 -37.13
CA PHE A 439 1.97 -3.82 -38.15
C PHE A 439 0.67 -4.52 -38.59
N VAL A 440 0.48 -4.69 -39.87
CA VAL A 440 -0.70 -5.33 -40.45
C VAL A 440 -0.28 -6.47 -41.35
N ALA A 441 -1.10 -7.51 -41.39
CA ALA A 441 -0.87 -8.66 -42.27
C ALA A 441 -1.01 -8.26 -43.74
N HIS A 442 0.06 -8.48 -44.51
CA HIS A 442 0.09 -8.28 -45.95
C HIS A 442 0.93 -9.39 -46.61
N GLY A 443 0.34 -10.14 -47.54
CA GLY A 443 1.07 -11.23 -48.22
C GLY A 443 1.65 -12.29 -47.29
N GLY A 444 1.01 -12.63 -46.17
CA GLY A 444 1.48 -13.63 -45.21
C GLY A 444 2.58 -13.14 -44.25
N ARG A 445 2.94 -11.86 -44.28
CA ARG A 445 3.90 -11.22 -43.38
C ARG A 445 3.24 -10.04 -42.65
N LEU A 446 3.71 -9.76 -41.42
CA LEU A 446 3.28 -8.60 -40.65
C LEU A 446 4.23 -7.45 -40.95
N ALA A 447 3.79 -6.49 -41.76
CA ALA A 447 4.57 -5.32 -42.18
C ALA A 447 4.08 -4.04 -41.49
N GLU A 448 4.99 -3.13 -41.20
CA GLU A 448 4.72 -1.84 -40.59
C GLU A 448 3.92 -0.92 -41.54
N VAL A 449 2.85 -0.34 -41.04
CA VAL A 449 2.06 0.63 -41.80
C VAL A 449 2.80 1.99 -41.81
N GLY A 450 3.18 2.44 -43.01
CA GLY A 450 3.95 3.67 -43.20
C GLY A 450 5.43 3.56 -42.85
N GLY A 451 5.97 2.33 -42.73
CA GLY A 451 7.38 2.05 -42.45
C GLY A 451 7.90 0.83 -43.20
N GLY A 452 9.18 0.50 -43.01
CA GLY A 452 9.86 -0.63 -43.68
C GLY A 452 10.12 -1.86 -42.79
N ALA A 453 9.73 -1.82 -41.51
CA ALA A 453 9.97 -2.89 -40.58
C ALA A 453 8.96 -4.04 -40.71
N THR A 454 9.41 -5.26 -40.37
CA THR A 454 8.55 -6.46 -40.33
C THR A 454 8.68 -7.17 -39.01
N ILE A 455 7.58 -7.79 -38.55
CA ILE A 455 7.61 -8.64 -37.35
C ILE A 455 8.33 -9.95 -37.68
N PRO A 456 9.40 -10.31 -36.94
CA PRO A 456 10.06 -11.59 -37.12
C PRO A 456 9.13 -12.79 -36.86
N PRO A 457 9.27 -13.90 -37.61
CA PRO A 457 8.41 -15.07 -37.44
C PRO A 457 8.44 -15.69 -36.03
N SER A 458 9.56 -15.56 -35.32
CA SER A 458 9.73 -15.99 -33.95
C SER A 458 8.75 -15.26 -33.03
N LEU A 459 8.62 -13.94 -33.17
CA LEU A 459 7.71 -13.11 -32.38
C LEU A 459 6.25 -13.33 -32.79
N ALA A 460 5.99 -13.41 -34.10
CA ALA A 460 4.65 -13.63 -34.65
C ALA A 460 4.00 -14.91 -34.11
N ARG A 461 4.79 -15.98 -33.98
CA ARG A 461 4.31 -17.29 -33.46
C ARG A 461 3.82 -17.18 -32.00
N HIS A 462 4.51 -16.42 -31.14
CA HIS A 462 4.11 -16.24 -29.75
C HIS A 462 2.91 -15.32 -29.60
N LEU A 463 2.78 -14.33 -30.47
CA LEU A 463 1.60 -13.45 -30.54
C LEU A 463 0.35 -14.20 -31.03
N GLY A 464 0.52 -15.27 -31.80
CA GLY A 464 -0.55 -16.16 -32.26
C GLY A 464 -1.38 -16.76 -31.12
N ALA A 465 -0.78 -16.96 -29.93
CA ALA A 465 -1.51 -17.39 -28.74
C ALA A 465 -2.43 -16.32 -28.12
N GLY A 466 -2.50 -15.12 -28.71
CA GLY A 466 -3.39 -14.04 -28.27
C GLY A 466 -2.94 -13.31 -27.01
N ARG A 467 -1.69 -13.51 -26.58
CA ARG A 467 -1.14 -12.88 -25.37
C ARG A 467 -0.46 -11.56 -25.72
N VAL A 468 -0.59 -10.61 -24.80
CA VAL A 468 0.26 -9.42 -24.80
C VAL A 468 1.66 -9.85 -24.32
N LEU A 469 2.67 -9.55 -25.11
CA LEU A 469 4.06 -9.84 -24.77
C LEU A 469 4.74 -8.55 -24.27
N THR A 470 5.57 -8.70 -23.24
CA THR A 470 6.41 -7.63 -22.74
C THR A 470 7.88 -8.05 -22.74
N SER A 471 8.79 -7.10 -22.82
CA SER A 471 10.24 -7.36 -22.73
C SER A 471 10.68 -7.98 -21.40
N LEU A 472 9.76 -8.05 -20.42
CA LEU A 472 9.98 -8.53 -19.05
C LEU A 472 9.26 -9.84 -18.74
N ASP A 473 8.59 -10.44 -19.72
CA ASP A 473 7.90 -11.70 -19.52
C ASP A 473 8.87 -12.77 -19.01
N PRO A 474 8.50 -13.52 -17.96
CA PRO A 474 9.36 -14.57 -17.43
C PRO A 474 9.49 -15.73 -18.44
N ALA A 475 10.65 -16.39 -18.43
CA ALA A 475 10.95 -17.50 -19.35
C ALA A 475 9.98 -18.69 -19.20
N GLU A 476 9.34 -18.82 -18.03
CA GLU A 476 8.34 -19.85 -17.73
C GLU A 476 7.07 -19.76 -18.59
N LEU A 477 6.83 -18.62 -19.21
CA LEU A 477 5.70 -18.38 -20.11
C LEU A 477 5.94 -18.84 -21.56
N TYR A 478 7.16 -19.29 -21.85
CA TYR A 478 7.55 -19.74 -23.17
C TYR A 478 7.80 -21.27 -23.15
N PRO A 479 7.54 -21.96 -24.26
CA PRO A 479 7.69 -23.42 -24.33
C PRO A 479 9.14 -23.90 -24.15
N ALA A 480 10.12 -23.02 -24.42
CA ALA A 480 11.54 -23.29 -24.21
C ALA A 480 12.30 -21.99 -23.93
N PRO A 481 13.42 -22.02 -23.20
CA PRO A 481 14.25 -20.84 -22.92
C PRO A 481 14.73 -20.13 -24.20
N GLU A 482 15.07 -20.88 -25.22
CA GLU A 482 15.52 -20.37 -26.54
C GLU A 482 14.41 -19.55 -27.22
N ALA A 483 13.14 -19.93 -27.05
CA ALA A 483 12.01 -19.21 -27.57
C ALA A 483 11.78 -17.87 -26.87
N HIS A 484 12.03 -17.83 -25.56
CA HIS A 484 12.02 -16.59 -24.77
C HIS A 484 13.11 -15.62 -25.24
N ASP A 485 14.35 -16.10 -25.40
CA ASP A 485 15.48 -15.26 -25.81
C ASP A 485 15.31 -14.74 -27.25
N ALA A 486 14.76 -15.57 -28.14
CA ALA A 486 14.44 -15.18 -29.51
C ALA A 486 13.32 -14.11 -29.57
N ALA A 487 12.26 -14.24 -28.78
CA ALA A 487 11.18 -13.26 -28.70
C ALA A 487 11.70 -11.94 -28.14
N ARG A 488 12.51 -11.98 -27.09
CA ARG A 488 13.12 -10.82 -26.45
C ARG A 488 14.08 -10.08 -27.39
N ALA A 489 14.93 -10.82 -28.11
CA ALA A 489 15.82 -10.25 -29.13
C ALA A 489 15.03 -9.58 -30.26
N ALA A 490 13.93 -10.20 -30.72
CA ALA A 490 13.06 -9.65 -31.74
C ALA A 490 12.37 -8.35 -31.27
N MET A 491 11.88 -8.29 -30.03
CA MET A 491 11.31 -7.08 -29.45
C MET A 491 12.35 -5.97 -29.32
N ALA A 492 13.57 -6.31 -28.88
CA ALA A 492 14.68 -5.37 -28.78
C ALA A 492 15.09 -4.79 -30.14
N ALA A 493 15.15 -5.61 -31.19
CA ALA A 493 15.42 -5.18 -32.55
C ALA A 493 14.36 -4.21 -33.11
N LEU A 494 13.11 -4.36 -32.68
CA LEU A 494 12.01 -3.45 -33.00
C LEU A 494 11.96 -2.22 -32.09
N GLY A 495 12.80 -2.14 -31.05
CA GLY A 495 12.70 -1.09 -30.04
C GLY A 495 11.40 -1.15 -29.23
N ALA A 496 10.74 -2.32 -29.15
CA ALA A 496 9.47 -2.52 -28.50
C ALA A 496 9.65 -3.06 -27.07
N GLU A 497 8.97 -2.46 -26.11
CA GLU A 497 8.81 -3.01 -24.75
C GLU A 497 7.51 -3.78 -24.57
N VAL A 498 6.50 -3.50 -25.37
CA VAL A 498 5.24 -4.23 -25.38
C VAL A 498 4.81 -4.51 -26.81
N ALA A 499 4.26 -5.70 -27.04
CA ALA A 499 3.65 -6.11 -28.30
C ALA A 499 2.27 -6.74 -28.05
N VAL A 500 1.27 -6.21 -28.72
CA VAL A 500 -0.13 -6.59 -28.54
C VAL A 500 -0.68 -7.08 -29.86
N PRO A 501 -1.17 -8.32 -29.93
CA PRO A 501 -1.77 -8.84 -31.16
C PRO A 501 -3.13 -8.19 -31.43
N LEU A 502 -3.35 -7.78 -32.66
CA LEU A 502 -4.66 -7.43 -33.19
C LEU A 502 -5.30 -8.73 -33.67
N ARG A 503 -6.39 -9.12 -33.02
CA ARG A 503 -7.04 -10.40 -33.32
C ARG A 503 -8.38 -10.21 -33.99
N ARG A 504 -8.59 -11.05 -34.97
CA ARG A 504 -9.89 -11.27 -35.60
C ARG A 504 -10.26 -12.73 -35.34
N ARG A 505 -11.25 -12.98 -34.45
CA ARG A 505 -11.55 -14.33 -33.96
C ARG A 505 -10.29 -15.03 -33.43
N GLU A 506 -9.78 -16.01 -34.14
CA GLU A 506 -8.58 -16.77 -33.76
C GLU A 506 -7.31 -16.34 -34.52
N GLU A 507 -7.43 -15.48 -35.53
CA GLU A 507 -6.34 -15.08 -36.41
C GLU A 507 -5.73 -13.74 -35.98
N VAL A 508 -4.41 -13.61 -36.05
CA VAL A 508 -3.71 -12.35 -35.83
C VAL A 508 -3.64 -11.57 -37.14
N VAL A 509 -4.40 -10.49 -37.23
CA VAL A 509 -4.46 -9.60 -38.40
C VAL A 509 -3.45 -8.47 -38.33
N GLY A 510 -2.84 -8.24 -37.17
CA GLY A 510 -1.83 -7.22 -36.98
C GLY A 510 -1.19 -7.29 -35.60
N VAL A 511 -0.25 -6.38 -35.36
CA VAL A 511 0.43 -6.22 -34.06
C VAL A 511 0.63 -4.74 -33.78
N LEU A 512 0.23 -4.31 -32.60
CA LEU A 512 0.56 -2.99 -32.06
C LEU A 512 1.77 -3.13 -31.14
N THR A 513 2.84 -2.38 -31.41
CA THR A 513 4.01 -2.33 -30.55
C THR A 513 4.17 -0.94 -29.96
N ALA A 514 4.70 -0.84 -28.75
CA ALA A 514 5.11 0.44 -28.17
C ALA A 514 6.47 0.28 -27.50
N GLY A 515 7.28 1.32 -27.62
CA GLY A 515 8.62 1.39 -27.05
C GLY A 515 8.60 1.72 -25.56
N SER A 516 9.77 2.06 -25.00
CA SER A 516 9.91 2.38 -23.58
C SER A 516 9.08 3.59 -23.19
N LYS A 517 8.39 3.52 -22.06
CA LYS A 517 7.68 4.69 -21.53
C LYS A 517 8.66 5.82 -21.21
N ARG A 518 8.34 7.05 -21.62
CA ARG A 518 9.14 8.24 -21.30
C ARG A 518 9.26 8.50 -19.80
N SER A 519 8.28 8.02 -19.01
CA SER A 519 8.32 8.07 -17.54
C SER A 519 9.36 7.13 -16.94
N GLY A 520 9.95 6.24 -17.71
CA GLY A 520 10.85 5.18 -17.25
C GLY A 520 10.15 4.08 -16.44
N LEU A 521 8.82 4.05 -16.45
CA LEU A 521 8.00 3.02 -15.81
C LEU A 521 7.71 1.87 -16.79
N PHE A 522 7.47 0.67 -16.26
CA PHE A 522 7.03 -0.47 -17.07
C PHE A 522 5.55 -0.35 -17.46
N TYR A 523 5.17 -1.09 -18.48
CA TYR A 523 3.78 -1.26 -18.83
C TYR A 523 3.07 -2.04 -17.74
N THR A 524 2.00 -1.43 -17.20
CA THR A 524 1.19 -2.03 -16.14
C THR A 524 0.12 -2.94 -16.72
N ALA A 525 -0.54 -3.75 -15.89
CA ALA A 525 -1.69 -4.54 -16.33
C ALA A 525 -2.82 -3.67 -16.90
N ALA A 526 -3.02 -2.46 -16.35
CA ALA A 526 -3.99 -1.50 -16.86
C ALA A 526 -3.59 -0.96 -18.25
N ASP A 527 -2.30 -0.69 -18.46
CA ASP A 527 -1.80 -0.32 -19.79
C ASP A 527 -1.97 -1.46 -20.79
N ALA A 528 -1.66 -2.68 -20.38
CA ALA A 528 -1.83 -3.85 -21.23
C ALA A 528 -3.31 -4.11 -21.58
N GLU A 529 -4.22 -3.86 -20.64
CA GLU A 529 -5.66 -3.95 -20.84
C GLU A 529 -6.16 -2.85 -21.79
N PHE A 530 -5.69 -1.61 -21.60
CA PHE A 530 -5.98 -0.51 -22.52
C PHE A 530 -5.45 -0.80 -23.93
N LEU A 531 -4.17 -1.18 -24.06
CA LEU A 531 -3.58 -1.51 -25.35
C LEU A 531 -4.28 -2.69 -26.03
N ARG A 532 -4.73 -3.68 -25.26
CA ARG A 532 -5.53 -4.81 -25.77
C ARG A 532 -6.88 -4.34 -26.28
N ALA A 533 -7.58 -3.50 -25.52
CA ALA A 533 -8.87 -2.95 -25.95
C ALA A 533 -8.70 -2.07 -27.19
N LEU A 534 -7.63 -1.26 -27.23
CA LEU A 534 -7.27 -0.47 -28.41
C LEU A 534 -6.96 -1.35 -29.63
N ALA A 535 -6.16 -2.42 -29.42
CA ALA A 535 -5.83 -3.38 -30.48
C ALA A 535 -7.10 -4.06 -31.03
N ASN A 536 -8.04 -4.42 -30.17
CA ASN A 536 -9.33 -4.99 -30.58
C ASN A 536 -10.17 -4.00 -31.41
N SER A 537 -10.27 -2.75 -30.97
CA SER A 537 -10.96 -1.69 -31.72
C SER A 537 -10.27 -1.41 -33.05
N THR A 538 -8.94 -1.40 -33.06
CA THR A 538 -8.12 -1.23 -34.27
C THR A 538 -8.32 -2.38 -35.25
N ALA A 539 -8.39 -3.63 -34.75
CA ALA A 539 -8.65 -4.80 -35.60
C ALA A 539 -9.99 -4.70 -36.32
N ILE A 540 -11.02 -4.24 -35.60
CA ILE A 540 -12.36 -4.02 -36.18
C ILE A 540 -12.32 -2.91 -37.25
N ALA A 541 -11.63 -1.80 -36.95
CA ALA A 541 -11.51 -0.69 -37.89
C ALA A 541 -10.73 -1.09 -39.16
N LEU A 542 -9.66 -1.85 -39.03
CA LEU A 542 -8.89 -2.39 -40.16
C LEU A 542 -9.71 -3.38 -40.98
N GLU A 543 -10.53 -4.21 -40.33
CA GLU A 543 -11.46 -5.09 -41.01
C GLU A 543 -12.51 -4.33 -41.80
N ASN A 544 -13.07 -3.28 -41.20
CA ASN A 544 -14.03 -2.41 -41.88
C ASN A 544 -13.39 -1.72 -43.08
N ALA A 545 -12.17 -1.17 -42.91
CA ALA A 545 -11.41 -0.55 -44.00
C ALA A 545 -11.09 -1.55 -45.12
N SER A 546 -10.64 -2.75 -44.77
CA SER A 546 -10.34 -3.82 -45.72
C SER A 546 -11.63 -4.30 -46.47
N SER A 547 -12.70 -4.43 -45.75
CA SER A 547 -14.01 -4.78 -46.33
C SER A 547 -14.49 -3.69 -47.27
N TYR A 548 -14.30 -2.44 -46.90
CA TYR A 548 -14.68 -1.30 -47.74
C TYR A 548 -13.81 -1.20 -49.01
N GLU A 549 -12.50 -1.40 -48.88
CA GLU A 549 -11.58 -1.46 -50.02
C GLU A 549 -11.98 -2.61 -50.98
N ALA A 550 -12.28 -3.80 -50.43
CA ALA A 550 -12.75 -4.93 -51.22
C ALA A 550 -14.09 -4.66 -51.87
N VAL A 551 -14.99 -3.97 -51.18
CA VAL A 551 -16.29 -3.55 -51.74
C VAL A 551 -16.09 -2.47 -52.79
N ALA A 552 -15.21 -1.50 -52.59
CA ALA A 552 -14.91 -0.48 -53.59
C ALA A 552 -14.28 -1.06 -54.85
N GLU A 553 -13.33 -2.00 -54.69
CA GLU A 553 -12.74 -2.73 -55.82
C GLU A 553 -13.77 -3.59 -56.55
N LEU A 554 -14.66 -4.24 -55.77
CA LEU A 554 -15.77 -5.01 -56.34
C LEU A 554 -16.76 -4.11 -57.08
N ASN A 555 -17.03 -2.93 -56.52
CA ASN A 555 -17.91 -1.95 -57.18
C ASN A 555 -17.30 -1.43 -58.50
N LEU A 556 -16.01 -1.13 -58.52
CA LEU A 556 -15.32 -0.75 -59.76
C LEU A 556 -15.41 -1.85 -60.82
N ARG A 557 -15.17 -3.10 -60.40
CA ARG A 557 -15.36 -4.26 -61.30
C ARG A 557 -16.80 -4.50 -61.66
N LEU A 558 -17.73 -4.19 -60.77
CA LEU A 558 -19.16 -4.24 -61.06
C LEU A 558 -19.62 -3.12 -61.98
N GLU A 559 -19.10 -1.90 -61.80
CA GLU A 559 -19.39 -0.77 -62.72
C GLU A 559 -18.93 -1.05 -64.14
N ASP A 560 -17.74 -1.66 -64.33
CA ASP A 560 -17.31 -2.08 -65.66
C ASP A 560 -18.23 -3.20 -66.25
N ARG A 561 -18.71 -4.10 -65.39
CA ARG A 561 -19.65 -5.15 -65.81
C ARG A 561 -21.07 -4.65 -65.98
N VAL A 562 -21.42 -3.61 -65.19
CA VAL A 562 -22.74 -2.96 -65.23
C VAL A 562 -22.91 -2.11 -66.49
N ARG A 563 -21.83 -1.47 -67.00
CA ARG A 563 -21.87 -0.82 -68.32
C ARG A 563 -22.26 -1.81 -69.44
N GLU A 564 -21.93 -3.08 -69.30
CA GLU A 564 -22.34 -4.16 -70.20
C GLU A 564 -23.80 -4.64 -69.97
N ARG A 565 -24.37 -4.45 -68.78
CA ARG A 565 -25.69 -4.99 -68.40
C ARG A 565 -26.68 -3.97 -67.85
N THR A 566 -26.47 -2.67 -68.14
CA THR A 566 -27.25 -1.55 -67.56
C THR A 566 -28.80 -1.64 -67.76
N ALA A 567 -29.26 -2.43 -68.67
CA ALA A 567 -30.75 -2.60 -68.92
C ALA A 567 -31.42 -3.52 -67.86
N GLN A 568 -30.65 -4.36 -67.13
CA GLN A 568 -31.27 -5.34 -66.20
C GLN A 568 -31.20 -4.91 -64.72
N LEU A 569 -30.49 -3.82 -64.41
CA LEU A 569 -30.14 -3.46 -63.03
C LEU A 569 -30.95 -2.31 -62.42
N GLN A 570 -31.79 -1.63 -63.14
CA GLN A 570 -32.58 -0.53 -62.54
C GLN A 570 -33.59 -1.02 -61.50
N ASP A 571 -34.05 -2.24 -61.60
CA ASP A 571 -34.99 -2.80 -60.61
C ASP A 571 -34.26 -3.33 -59.36
N ALA A 572 -33.03 -3.89 -59.52
CA ALA A 572 -32.25 -4.36 -58.38
C ALA A 572 -31.66 -3.20 -57.53
N ASN A 573 -31.44 -2.03 -58.12
CA ASN A 573 -30.97 -0.84 -57.39
C ASN A 573 -32.01 -0.25 -56.44
N ARG A 574 -33.30 -0.46 -56.70
CA ARG A 574 -34.38 -0.03 -55.81
C ARG A 574 -34.41 -0.87 -54.52
N GLU A 575 -34.32 -2.17 -54.67
CA GLU A 575 -34.30 -3.08 -53.52
C GLU A 575 -33.08 -2.92 -52.63
N LEU A 576 -31.90 -2.62 -53.24
CA LEU A 576 -30.67 -2.41 -52.51
C LEU A 576 -30.69 -1.13 -51.65
N ALA A 577 -31.28 -0.07 -52.15
CA ALA A 577 -31.42 1.21 -51.45
C ALA A 577 -32.33 1.10 -50.21
N ASP A 578 -33.40 0.31 -50.32
CA ASP A 578 -34.34 0.10 -49.22
C ASP A 578 -33.73 -0.74 -48.10
N ALA A 579 -32.97 -1.78 -48.45
CA ALA A 579 -32.26 -2.64 -47.48
C ALA A 579 -31.13 -1.88 -46.75
N TYR A 580 -30.44 -0.96 -47.45
CA TYR A 580 -29.39 -0.16 -46.84
C TYR A 580 -29.93 0.83 -45.81
N THR A 581 -31.12 1.36 -46.04
CA THR A 581 -31.79 2.27 -45.12
C THR A 581 -32.24 1.55 -43.83
N GLU A 582 -32.72 0.32 -44.01
CA GLU A 582 -33.11 -0.53 -42.88
C GLU A 582 -31.92 -0.95 -42.00
N LEU A 583 -30.78 -1.28 -42.64
CA LEU A 583 -29.54 -1.63 -41.91
C LEU A 583 -29.01 -0.46 -41.11
N LYS A 584 -28.99 0.75 -41.68
CA LYS A 584 -28.55 1.98 -41.02
C LYS A 584 -29.38 2.31 -39.77
N ASN A 585 -30.69 2.04 -39.87
CA ASN A 585 -31.60 2.23 -38.74
C ASN A 585 -31.39 1.20 -37.62
N ALA A 586 -31.04 -0.03 -37.98
CA ALA A 586 -30.75 -1.10 -37.02
C ALA A 586 -29.39 -0.85 -36.29
N GLU A 587 -28.37 -0.38 -37.03
CA GLU A 587 -27.04 -0.08 -36.46
C GLU A 587 -27.11 1.07 -35.45
N THR A 588 -27.88 2.13 -35.76
CA THR A 588 -28.10 3.25 -34.85
C THR A 588 -28.77 2.83 -33.53
N LYS A 589 -29.69 1.84 -33.62
CA LYS A 589 -30.36 1.29 -32.41
C LYS A 589 -29.44 0.44 -31.56
N LEU A 590 -28.52 -0.32 -32.17
CA LEU A 590 -27.56 -1.18 -31.45
C LEU A 590 -26.54 -0.36 -30.67
N VAL A 591 -25.99 0.68 -31.30
CA VAL A 591 -24.99 1.56 -30.65
C VAL A 591 -25.57 2.32 -29.44
N HIS A 592 -26.87 2.68 -29.53
CA HIS A 592 -27.54 3.35 -28.42
C HIS A 592 -27.77 2.41 -27.23
N SER A 593 -28.16 1.16 -27.50
CA SER A 593 -28.38 0.14 -26.47
C SER A 593 -27.11 -0.25 -25.72
N GLU A 594 -25.95 -0.36 -26.42
CA GLU A 594 -24.67 -0.72 -25.82
C GLU A 594 -24.14 0.36 -24.87
N LYS A 595 -24.31 1.64 -25.25
CA LYS A 595 -23.93 2.78 -24.38
C LYS A 595 -24.72 2.82 -23.07
N MET A 596 -26.03 2.51 -23.12
CA MET A 596 -26.87 2.51 -21.93
C MET A 596 -26.58 1.34 -21.00
N ALA A 597 -26.28 0.16 -21.52
CA ALA A 597 -25.92 -1.01 -20.72
C ALA A 597 -24.57 -0.85 -19.98
N SER A 598 -23.64 -0.08 -20.56
CA SER A 598 -22.33 0.24 -19.93
C SER A 598 -22.50 1.21 -18.77
N LEU A 599 -23.31 2.24 -18.95
CA LEU A 599 -23.57 3.26 -17.91
C LEU A 599 -24.29 2.65 -16.69
N GLY A 600 -25.25 1.77 -16.93
CA GLY A 600 -26.00 1.10 -15.85
C GLY A 600 -25.12 0.24 -14.92
N ARG A 601 -24.11 -0.46 -15.49
CA ARG A 601 -23.17 -1.28 -14.71
C ARG A 601 -22.22 -0.45 -13.85
N LEU A 602 -21.75 0.69 -14.36
CA LEU A 602 -20.88 1.61 -13.60
C LEU A 602 -21.62 2.22 -12.40
N VAL A 603 -22.84 2.69 -12.62
CA VAL A 603 -23.65 3.30 -11.56
C VAL A 603 -24.01 2.27 -10.47
N ALA A 604 -24.30 1.03 -10.85
CA ALA A 604 -24.60 -0.02 -9.87
C ALA A 604 -23.39 -0.38 -9.00
N GLY A 605 -22.16 -0.38 -9.59
CA GLY A 605 -20.91 -0.65 -8.86
C GLY A 605 -20.57 0.47 -7.86
N VAL A 606 -20.62 1.70 -8.33
CA VAL A 606 -20.35 2.89 -7.47
C VAL A 606 -21.41 2.99 -6.35
N ALA A 607 -22.66 2.69 -6.66
CA ALA A 607 -23.73 2.68 -5.66
C ALA A 607 -23.49 1.64 -4.55
N HIS A 608 -22.94 0.48 -4.89
CA HIS A 608 -22.62 -0.57 -3.93
C HIS A 608 -21.43 -0.19 -3.05
N GLU A 609 -20.39 0.41 -3.67
CA GLU A 609 -19.18 0.84 -2.95
C GLU A 609 -19.44 2.04 -2.03
N ILE A 610 -20.38 2.92 -2.38
CA ILE A 610 -20.79 4.03 -1.50
C ILE A 610 -21.71 3.54 -0.38
N ASN A 611 -22.64 2.63 -0.66
CA ASN A 611 -23.55 2.12 0.35
C ASN A 611 -22.84 1.36 1.47
N ASN A 612 -21.74 0.67 1.18
CA ASN A 612 -20.99 -0.08 2.19
C ASN A 612 -20.46 0.83 3.32
N PRO A 613 -19.62 1.86 3.05
CA PRO A 613 -19.13 2.74 4.11
C PRO A 613 -20.26 3.54 4.78
N VAL A 614 -21.28 3.94 4.03
CA VAL A 614 -22.42 4.69 4.59
C VAL A 614 -23.26 3.82 5.51
N SER A 615 -23.44 2.54 5.17
CA SER A 615 -24.13 1.57 6.05
C SER A 615 -23.34 1.33 7.34
N PHE A 616 -21.98 1.29 7.28
CA PHE A 616 -21.16 1.20 8.49
C PHE A 616 -21.32 2.44 9.37
N ILE A 617 -21.38 3.62 8.77
CA ILE A 617 -21.63 4.86 9.52
C ILE A 617 -23.01 4.81 10.16
N ALA A 618 -24.04 4.51 9.40
CA ALA A 618 -25.43 4.47 9.86
C ALA A 618 -25.64 3.46 11.00
N THR A 619 -25.04 2.26 10.87
CA THR A 619 -25.15 1.22 11.91
C THR A 619 -24.32 1.52 13.16
N SER A 620 -23.24 2.30 13.02
CA SER A 620 -22.38 2.69 14.14
C SER A 620 -22.94 3.86 14.94
N VAL A 621 -23.61 4.79 14.26
CA VAL A 621 -24.14 6.02 14.91
C VAL A 621 -25.31 5.72 15.84
N ALA A 622 -26.18 4.78 15.52
CA ALA A 622 -27.33 4.46 16.37
C ALA A 622 -26.94 3.86 17.74
N PRO A 623 -25.97 2.92 17.83
CA PRO A 623 -25.43 2.49 19.13
C PRO A 623 -24.68 3.59 19.87
N LEU A 624 -23.94 4.45 19.15
CA LEU A 624 -23.22 5.58 19.73
C LEU A 624 -24.19 6.54 20.43
N ARG A 625 -25.24 6.96 19.73
CA ARG A 625 -26.31 7.83 20.30
C ARG A 625 -26.92 7.23 21.56
N ARG A 626 -27.28 5.94 21.52
CA ARG A 626 -27.82 5.25 22.69
C ARG A 626 -26.87 5.27 23.89
N ARG A 627 -25.57 5.09 23.64
CA ARG A 627 -24.55 5.14 24.70
C ARG A 627 -24.35 6.57 25.23
N LEU A 628 -24.35 7.57 24.34
CA LEU A 628 -24.24 8.97 24.72
C LEU A 628 -25.44 9.42 25.56
N ALA A 629 -26.65 9.06 25.14
CA ALA A 629 -27.89 9.34 25.89
C ALA A 629 -27.89 8.65 27.27
N GLN A 630 -27.46 7.37 27.32
CA GLN A 630 -27.36 6.63 28.59
C GLN A 630 -26.31 7.26 29.52
N ALA A 631 -25.18 7.69 28.98
CA ALA A 631 -24.12 8.33 29.75
C ALA A 631 -24.56 9.72 30.25
N ALA A 632 -25.33 10.46 29.46
CA ALA A 632 -25.87 11.77 29.82
C ALA A 632 -26.91 11.71 30.95
N ALA A 633 -27.68 10.63 31.02
CA ALA A 633 -28.73 10.43 32.02
C ALA A 633 -28.19 10.24 33.46
N GLY A 634 -26.92 9.80 33.60
CA GLY A 634 -26.29 9.61 34.92
C GLY A 634 -25.15 10.57 35.23
N ALA A 635 -24.88 11.55 34.39
CA ALA A 635 -23.73 12.44 34.50
C ALA A 635 -24.03 13.75 35.24
N PRO A 636 -23.04 14.39 35.87
CA PRO A 636 -23.19 15.75 36.39
C PRO A 636 -23.60 16.76 35.31
N PRO A 637 -24.26 17.87 35.66
CA PRO A 637 -24.88 18.80 34.69
C PRO A 637 -23.93 19.28 33.58
N GLU A 638 -22.68 19.54 33.91
CA GLU A 638 -21.66 20.01 32.98
C GLU A 638 -21.25 18.90 31.97
N VAL A 639 -21.08 17.70 32.47
CA VAL A 639 -20.74 16.54 31.63
C VAL A 639 -21.94 16.10 30.78
N ALA A 640 -23.15 16.21 31.34
CA ALA A 640 -24.38 15.90 30.60
C ALA A 640 -24.66 16.90 29.46
N SER A 641 -24.18 18.14 29.57
CA SER A 641 -24.21 19.12 28.47
C SER A 641 -23.29 18.72 27.34
N MET A 642 -22.07 18.35 27.64
CA MET A 642 -21.07 17.88 26.63
C MET A 642 -21.50 16.59 25.92
N LEU A 643 -22.14 15.68 26.68
CA LEU A 643 -22.64 14.42 26.10
C LEU A 643 -23.86 14.67 25.18
N ARG A 644 -24.70 15.68 25.47
CA ARG A 644 -25.78 16.08 24.56
C ARG A 644 -25.26 16.74 23.30
N GLU A 645 -24.22 17.56 23.39
CA GLU A 645 -23.56 18.14 22.20
C GLU A 645 -22.94 17.06 21.31
N ALA A 646 -22.33 16.03 21.92
CA ALA A 646 -21.84 14.86 21.19
C ALA A 646 -22.99 14.04 20.57
N GLU A 647 -24.14 13.97 21.20
CA GLU A 647 -25.34 13.34 20.66
C GLU A 647 -25.90 14.11 19.46
N ASP A 648 -25.90 15.44 19.50
CA ASP A 648 -26.30 16.32 18.39
C ASP A 648 -25.38 16.13 17.17
N ILE A 649 -24.07 16.00 17.39
CA ILE A 649 -23.09 15.70 16.33
C ILE A 649 -23.38 14.32 15.71
N ALA A 650 -23.64 13.31 16.53
CA ALA A 650 -24.01 11.99 16.05
C ALA A 650 -25.32 12.02 15.24
N ASP A 651 -26.27 12.89 15.62
CA ASP A 651 -27.51 13.06 14.87
C ASP A 651 -27.29 13.71 13.49
N ILE A 652 -26.36 14.66 13.38
CA ILE A 652 -25.95 15.26 12.12
C ILE A 652 -25.31 14.16 11.21
N MET A 653 -24.48 13.30 11.78
CA MET A 653 -23.87 12.18 11.06
C MET A 653 -24.92 11.19 10.54
N ALA A 654 -25.93 10.86 11.37
CA ALA A 654 -27.06 10.01 10.96
C ALA A 654 -27.79 10.58 9.75
N ARG A 655 -28.18 11.87 9.84
CA ARG A 655 -28.86 12.56 8.72
C ARG A 655 -27.99 12.63 7.46
N GLY A 656 -26.67 12.83 7.61
CA GLY A 656 -25.71 12.80 6.49
C GLY A 656 -25.68 11.44 5.80
N ALA A 657 -25.64 10.38 6.58
CA ALA A 657 -25.66 9.02 6.05
C ALA A 657 -26.99 8.69 5.35
N GLU A 658 -28.12 9.03 5.98
CA GLU A 658 -29.46 8.84 5.39
C GLU A 658 -29.62 9.60 4.06
N ARG A 659 -29.16 10.85 4.01
CA ARG A 659 -29.17 11.66 2.77
C ARG A 659 -28.33 11.03 1.68
N THR A 660 -27.15 10.49 2.01
CA THR A 660 -26.28 9.81 1.05
C THR A 660 -26.95 8.54 0.50
N VAL A 661 -27.58 7.74 1.38
CA VAL A 661 -28.37 6.57 0.96
C VAL A 661 -29.48 6.95 0.01
N ALA A 662 -30.21 8.05 0.30
CA ALA A 662 -31.26 8.55 -0.57
C ALA A 662 -30.73 8.93 -1.95
N ILE A 663 -29.62 9.70 -2.01
CA ILE A 663 -28.97 10.07 -3.29
C ILE A 663 -28.54 8.83 -4.07
N VAL A 664 -27.95 7.84 -3.43
CA VAL A 664 -27.52 6.59 -4.07
C VAL A 664 -28.72 5.77 -4.55
N LYS A 665 -29.81 5.77 -3.79
CA LYS A 665 -31.06 5.11 -4.19
C LYS A 665 -31.67 5.79 -5.41
N ASP A 666 -31.69 7.12 -5.44
CA ASP A 666 -32.16 7.92 -6.57
C ASP A 666 -31.29 7.69 -7.82
N LEU A 667 -29.97 7.66 -7.64
CA LEU A 667 -29.00 7.35 -8.71
C LEU A 667 -29.21 5.92 -9.28
N ARG A 668 -29.51 4.96 -8.42
CA ARG A 668 -29.80 3.58 -8.80
C ARG A 668 -31.15 3.44 -9.50
N SER A 669 -32.18 4.20 -9.07
CA SER A 669 -33.48 4.21 -9.74
C SER A 669 -33.41 4.83 -11.14
N PHE A 670 -32.59 5.90 -11.31
CA PHE A 670 -32.30 6.49 -12.60
C PHE A 670 -31.58 5.50 -13.56
N SER A 671 -30.69 4.68 -13.03
CA SER A 671 -29.95 3.65 -13.80
C SER A 671 -30.82 2.44 -14.20
N ARG A 672 -31.96 2.21 -13.55
CA ARG A 672 -32.88 1.07 -13.81
C ARG A 672 -34.03 1.38 -14.78
N LEU A 673 -34.04 2.56 -15.37
CA LEU A 673 -35.10 2.99 -16.31
C LEU A 673 -35.22 2.17 -17.56
N ASP A 674 -34.33 1.15 -17.78
CA ASP A 674 -34.32 0.31 -18.98
C ASP A 674 -34.89 -1.12 -18.79
N GLU A 675 -35.46 -1.47 -17.64
CA GLU A 675 -36.22 -2.73 -17.55
C GLU A 675 -37.63 -2.53 -18.14
N GLY A 676 -37.75 -2.94 -19.38
CA GLY A 676 -38.90 -2.72 -20.27
C GLY A 676 -40.22 -3.36 -19.88
N THR A 677 -40.65 -3.21 -18.65
CA THR A 677 -42.04 -3.48 -18.25
C THR A 677 -42.74 -2.13 -18.03
N ARG A 678 -43.75 -1.87 -18.89
CA ARG A 678 -44.66 -0.74 -18.67
C ARG A 678 -45.28 -0.87 -17.29
N LYS A 679 -44.83 -0.07 -16.33
CA LYS A 679 -45.47 0.11 -15.02
C LYS A 679 -46.15 1.45 -14.99
N LEU A 680 -47.31 1.51 -14.36
CA LEU A 680 -47.92 2.77 -13.94
C LEU A 680 -46.94 3.43 -12.95
N VAL A 681 -46.33 4.56 -13.33
CA VAL A 681 -45.45 5.36 -12.50
C VAL A 681 -46.08 6.72 -12.22
N ASP A 682 -45.88 7.20 -11.02
CA ASP A 682 -46.26 8.57 -10.68
C ASP A 682 -45.27 9.53 -11.34
N LEU A 683 -45.73 10.32 -12.29
CA LEU A 683 -44.94 11.33 -13.00
C LEU A 683 -44.38 12.40 -12.06
N HIS A 684 -45.03 12.64 -10.90
CA HIS A 684 -44.58 13.60 -9.92
C HIS A 684 -43.30 13.15 -9.21
N GLU A 685 -43.19 11.88 -8.83
CA GLU A 685 -42.01 11.29 -8.21
C GLU A 685 -40.81 11.30 -9.18
N GLY A 686 -41.03 11.03 -10.44
CA GLY A 686 -39.97 11.08 -11.46
C GLY A 686 -39.44 12.49 -11.73
N LEU A 687 -40.31 13.49 -11.71
CA LEU A 687 -39.96 14.91 -11.87
C LEU A 687 -39.19 15.46 -10.63
N GLU A 688 -39.58 15.11 -9.41
CA GLU A 688 -38.86 15.51 -8.20
C GLU A 688 -37.43 14.96 -8.13
N VAL A 689 -37.21 13.69 -8.56
CA VAL A 689 -35.87 13.08 -8.62
C VAL A 689 -34.99 13.76 -9.67
N THR A 690 -35.55 14.24 -10.76
CA THR A 690 -34.79 14.88 -11.84
C THR A 690 -34.46 16.35 -11.51
N LEU A 691 -35.24 17.00 -10.66
CA LEU A 691 -35.06 18.41 -10.25
C LEU A 691 -34.19 18.58 -8.99
N ARG A 692 -33.89 17.52 -8.25
CA ARG A 692 -32.91 17.46 -7.15
C ARG A 692 -31.49 17.22 -7.68
#